data_6c099c8e4f88e52287c167ecadf2e801
#
_entry.id   6c099c8e4f88e52287c167ecadf2e801
#
_cell.length_a   1.000
_cell.length_b   1.000
_cell.length_c   1.000
_cell.angle_alpha   90.00
_cell.angle_beta   90.00
_cell.angle_gamma   90.00
#
_symmetry.space_group_name_H-M   'P 1'
#
loop_
_entity.id
_entity.type
_entity.pdbx_description
1 polymer ?
#
loop_
_entity_poly.entity_id
_entity_poly.type
_entity_poly.pdbx_seq_one_letter_code
_entity_poly.pdbx_strand_id
1 'polypeptide(L)'
;MLTKVQKRDGRQVDFDASKIKNAILKAFKSVDGEITPYAEQKAENIADYIEGYYEDEATATIEEIQDLVEKGLMSTRRKDVARAYITYRNQRTEEREKNTEIFKIVKEKLSASNVQNQNANVDEHSFGGRKGEASNEVNKYIALTEYMSPRARDNHINNRIYTHDLDSYVVGMHNCLSVPFDILLSDGFNTRQTDIRPASSINTAFQLVAVIFQLQSLQQFGGVSATHLDWTMVPYVRKSFVKHFCDAMEWVYDDCMDIRPQMEFYINSSIDLEKTDCPFYKENKKAYNYALKMTIKELNQAVEGMYHNLNTLQSRSGNQLPFTSINYGTCTLLEGRLVIKALLEGSIKGVGKLHRTPIFPCGIFQCMKGVNRKPGDPNYDLFQLALKSTSLRLYPNYANVDWSGNAGYDIHDPRTYFSTMGCRTANGFDINAEPGTNPQIKDGRGNICPVTIILPTLAMEANGDVDKFMEILDKAIADARDQLIERFDWICAQDPKSAQFMYENGTMLGYKPEEGIRSALKHGTLAIGQLGLAETLQILIGKDQTSPEGMELAKKIEQLFKDRCAEYKQKYKLNFGVYYTPAENLCYTAMKKFKDKYGIIPNVSDRDFFTNSIHVPVYKEISPFDKIDIESQLTGYSSAGCITYVELDGGVKNNIAALETLVNYAMDKDIPYFAINIPNDTCLDCGFTGEFNDHCPVCGSDNIQQLRRVTGYLTGNYKTAFNKGKQQEVEMRVKHGKGNI
;
A
#
# COMPACT_ATOMS: atom_id res chain seq x y z
N MET A 1 42.35 13.20 46.60
CA MET A 1 42.43 13.17 45.12
C MET A 1 41.51 12.10 44.59
N LEU A 2 40.85 12.38 43.47
CA LEU A 2 39.97 11.42 42.77
C LEU A 2 40.81 10.23 42.29
N THR A 3 40.42 9.01 42.68
CA THR A 3 41.17 7.80 42.32
C THR A 3 40.39 6.89 41.37
N LYS A 4 39.08 6.91 41.45
CA LYS A 4 38.20 6.05 40.61
C LYS A 4 37.06 6.82 39.97
N VAL A 5 36.68 6.34 38.81
CA VAL A 5 35.52 6.86 38.07
C VAL A 5 34.51 5.73 37.83
N GLN A 6 33.29 5.98 38.25
CA GLN A 6 32.17 5.09 37.94
C GLN A 6 31.66 5.40 36.51
N LYS A 7 31.84 4.42 35.63
CA LYS A 7 31.24 4.47 34.29
C LYS A 7 29.74 4.33 34.34
N ARG A 8 29.03 4.76 33.26
CA ARG A 8 27.60 4.67 33.12
C ARG A 8 27.03 3.26 33.19
N ASP A 9 27.84 2.26 32.87
CA ASP A 9 27.51 0.82 33.01
C ASP A 9 27.74 0.26 34.42
N GLY A 10 28.04 1.12 35.40
CA GLY A 10 28.28 0.78 36.80
C GLY A 10 29.71 0.30 37.11
N ARG A 11 30.54 0.05 36.11
CA ARG A 11 31.95 -0.37 36.33
C ARG A 11 32.78 0.78 36.86
N GLN A 12 33.64 0.47 37.82
CA GLN A 12 34.66 1.41 38.31
C GLN A 12 35.96 1.19 37.57
N VAL A 13 36.59 2.29 37.16
CA VAL A 13 37.91 2.32 36.52
C VAL A 13 38.77 3.37 37.17
N ASP A 14 40.08 3.25 37.05
CA ASP A 14 41.00 4.24 37.57
C ASP A 14 40.81 5.60 36.88
N PHE A 15 40.91 6.67 37.66
CA PHE A 15 40.84 8.03 37.14
C PHE A 15 42.05 8.32 36.23
N ASP A 16 41.77 8.98 35.11
CA ASP A 16 42.77 9.33 34.12
C ASP A 16 42.54 10.78 33.65
N ALA A 17 43.27 11.70 34.21
CA ALA A 17 43.22 13.13 33.92
C ALA A 17 43.45 13.45 32.42
N SER A 18 44.23 12.60 31.73
CA SER A 18 44.55 12.81 30.32
C SER A 18 43.28 12.77 29.43
N LYS A 19 42.24 12.01 29.82
CA LYS A 19 41.00 11.94 29.11
C LYS A 19 40.18 13.24 29.18
N ILE A 20 40.23 13.89 30.35
CA ILE A 20 39.60 15.21 30.55
C ILE A 20 40.35 16.25 29.72
N LYS A 21 41.67 16.29 29.83
CA LYS A 21 42.53 17.19 29.06
C LYS A 21 42.29 17.06 27.55
N ASN A 22 42.27 15.82 27.02
CA ASN A 22 42.01 15.55 25.61
C ASN A 22 40.62 15.98 25.16
N ALA A 23 39.58 15.82 26.01
CA ALA A 23 38.23 16.27 25.69
C ALA A 23 38.13 17.81 25.59
N ILE A 24 38.80 18.51 26.50
CA ILE A 24 38.87 19.98 26.48
C ILE A 24 39.66 20.47 25.27
N LEU A 25 40.81 19.87 24.96
CA LEU A 25 41.63 20.22 23.78
C LEU A 25 40.88 20.02 22.47
N LYS A 26 40.07 18.98 22.36
CA LYS A 26 39.17 18.77 21.19
C LYS A 26 38.15 19.90 21.03
N ALA A 27 37.59 20.40 22.15
CA ALA A 27 36.65 21.53 22.09
C ALA A 27 37.39 22.82 21.65
N PHE A 28 38.59 23.10 22.14
CA PHE A 28 39.41 24.21 21.64
C PHE A 28 39.72 24.06 20.15
N LYS A 29 40.17 22.89 19.71
CA LYS A 29 40.51 22.63 18.32
C LYS A 29 39.32 22.79 17.40
N SER A 30 38.09 22.43 17.83
CA SER A 30 36.87 22.60 17.02
C SER A 30 36.51 24.06 16.76
N VAL A 31 36.93 24.96 17.64
CA VAL A 31 36.69 26.42 17.51
C VAL A 31 37.86 27.15 16.86
N ASP A 32 39.09 26.81 17.25
CA ASP A 32 40.29 27.53 16.83
C ASP A 32 40.98 26.92 15.59
N GLY A 33 40.56 25.70 15.17
CA GLY A 33 41.22 24.93 14.11
C GLY A 33 42.47 24.20 14.51
N GLU A 34 43.20 24.69 15.53
CA GLU A 34 44.46 24.13 16.07
C GLU A 34 44.50 24.14 17.59
N ILE A 35 45.44 23.42 18.18
CA ILE A 35 45.67 23.44 19.61
C ILE A 35 46.72 24.50 19.91
N THR A 36 46.32 25.53 20.64
CA THR A 36 47.23 26.61 21.06
C THR A 36 47.85 26.34 22.45
N PRO A 37 49.02 26.97 22.78
CA PRO A 37 49.59 26.89 24.13
C PRO A 37 48.61 27.34 25.22
N TYR A 38 47.74 28.30 24.93
CA TYR A 38 46.69 28.74 25.85
C TYR A 38 45.66 27.62 26.10
N ALA A 39 45.27 26.89 25.05
CA ALA A 39 44.38 25.77 25.17
C ALA A 39 44.95 24.65 26.03
N GLU A 40 46.23 24.31 25.82
CA GLU A 40 46.94 23.30 26.62
C GLU A 40 46.98 23.69 28.10
N GLN A 41 47.39 24.92 28.42
CA GLN A 41 47.44 25.40 29.80
C GLN A 41 46.07 25.41 30.47
N LYS A 42 45.01 25.79 29.74
CA LYS A 42 43.65 25.78 30.29
C LYS A 42 43.11 24.37 30.50
N ALA A 43 43.41 23.46 29.59
CA ALA A 43 43.03 22.05 29.73
C ALA A 43 43.71 21.40 30.94
N GLU A 44 44.99 21.70 31.15
CA GLU A 44 45.75 21.25 32.33
C GLU A 44 45.13 21.80 33.62
N ASN A 45 44.97 23.11 33.73
CA ASN A 45 44.43 23.76 34.94
C ASN A 45 43.03 23.24 35.31
N ILE A 46 42.15 22.95 34.32
CA ILE A 46 40.82 22.40 34.59
C ILE A 46 40.92 20.94 35.01
N ALA A 47 41.80 20.15 34.40
CA ALA A 47 41.98 18.75 34.77
C ALA A 47 42.55 18.63 36.21
N ASP A 48 43.58 19.44 36.57
CA ASP A 48 44.14 19.49 37.90
C ASP A 48 43.13 19.96 38.95
N TYR A 49 42.31 20.96 38.60
CA TYR A 49 41.21 21.41 39.48
C TYR A 49 40.22 20.27 39.77
N ILE A 50 39.86 19.49 38.77
CA ILE A 50 38.90 18.38 38.93
C ILE A 50 39.50 17.27 39.77
N GLU A 51 40.78 16.93 39.54
CA GLU A 51 41.49 15.92 40.34
C GLU A 51 41.57 16.31 41.82
N GLY A 52 41.81 17.60 42.11
CA GLY A 52 41.87 18.13 43.46
C GLY A 52 40.55 18.49 44.10
N TYR A 53 39.43 18.46 43.34
CA TYR A 53 38.09 18.82 43.83
C TYR A 53 37.49 17.81 44.82
N TYR A 54 37.93 16.55 44.71
CA TYR A 54 37.41 15.45 45.52
C TYR A 54 38.37 15.14 46.70
N GLU A 55 37.79 14.66 47.80
CA GLU A 55 38.54 14.15 48.94
C GLU A 55 39.35 12.89 48.57
N ASP A 56 40.28 12.49 49.41
CA ASP A 56 41.11 11.32 49.16
C ASP A 56 40.25 10.05 49.03
N GLU A 57 40.59 9.19 48.05
CA GLU A 57 39.90 7.94 47.69
C GLU A 57 38.46 8.10 47.18
N ALA A 58 38.06 9.28 46.76
CA ALA A 58 36.74 9.50 46.22
C ALA A 58 36.51 8.77 44.88
N THR A 59 35.28 8.35 44.65
CA THR A 59 34.77 7.86 43.35
C THR A 59 33.77 8.86 42.82
N ALA A 60 33.98 9.36 41.60
CA ALA A 60 33.06 10.27 40.94
C ALA A 60 32.41 9.58 39.73
N THR A 61 31.22 10.00 39.38
CA THR A 61 30.56 9.59 38.13
C THR A 61 31.13 10.38 36.95
N ILE A 62 31.00 9.82 35.73
CA ILE A 62 31.37 10.53 34.50
C ILE A 62 30.58 11.83 34.36
N GLU A 63 29.31 11.85 34.74
CA GLU A 63 28.43 13.03 34.69
C GLU A 63 28.94 14.14 35.59
N GLU A 64 29.28 13.85 36.86
CA GLU A 64 29.85 14.83 37.79
C GLU A 64 31.15 15.44 37.25
N ILE A 65 32.04 14.61 36.69
CA ILE A 65 33.29 15.08 36.07
C ILE A 65 32.97 16.00 34.87
N GLN A 66 32.03 15.64 34.01
CA GLN A 66 31.66 16.47 32.86
C GLN A 66 31.06 17.80 33.27
N ASP A 67 30.24 17.81 34.34
CA ASP A 67 29.67 19.04 34.90
C ASP A 67 30.73 19.97 35.44
N LEU A 68 31.79 19.42 36.08
CA LEU A 68 32.93 20.19 36.49
C LEU A 68 33.75 20.74 35.34
N VAL A 69 33.91 19.99 34.25
CA VAL A 69 34.57 20.46 33.02
C VAL A 69 33.78 21.64 32.41
N GLU A 70 32.44 21.53 32.33
CA GLU A 70 31.59 22.62 31.84
C GLU A 70 31.75 23.86 32.72
N LYS A 71 31.66 23.74 34.04
CA LYS A 71 31.86 24.84 34.98
C LYS A 71 33.26 25.48 34.79
N GLY A 72 34.28 24.65 34.65
CA GLY A 72 35.64 25.10 34.41
C GLY A 72 35.78 25.88 33.10
N LEU A 73 35.23 25.39 31.99
CA LEU A 73 35.23 26.07 30.71
C LEU A 73 34.36 27.35 30.74
N MET A 74 33.21 27.31 31.40
CA MET A 74 32.35 28.48 31.59
C MET A 74 32.97 29.56 32.47
N SER A 75 33.91 29.24 33.35
CA SER A 75 34.65 30.23 34.14
C SER A 75 35.72 30.97 33.31
N THR A 76 36.12 30.44 32.15
CA THR A 76 37.08 31.05 31.25
C THR A 76 36.46 32.21 30.44
N ARG A 77 37.30 33.05 29.80
CA ARG A 77 36.81 34.06 28.85
C ARG A 77 36.33 33.45 27.50
N ARG A 78 36.67 32.20 27.22
CA ARG A 78 36.36 31.47 25.98
C ARG A 78 35.01 30.78 26.09
N LYS A 79 33.94 31.59 26.11
CA LYS A 79 32.53 31.10 26.16
C LYS A 79 32.15 30.31 24.91
N ASP A 80 32.80 30.58 23.80
CA ASP A 80 32.65 29.89 22.52
C ASP A 80 33.11 28.41 22.64
N VAL A 81 34.25 28.15 23.27
CA VAL A 81 34.77 26.80 23.54
C VAL A 81 33.89 26.05 24.54
N ALA A 82 33.41 26.75 25.59
CA ALA A 82 32.47 26.15 26.53
C ALA A 82 31.18 25.71 25.82
N ARG A 83 30.62 26.56 24.93
CA ARG A 83 29.44 26.22 24.14
C ARG A 83 29.69 25.03 23.22
N ALA A 84 30.84 24.97 22.54
CA ALA A 84 31.20 23.86 21.67
C ALA A 84 31.28 22.54 22.46
N TYR A 85 31.88 22.57 23.67
CA TYR A 85 31.96 21.39 24.55
C TYR A 85 30.56 20.91 24.99
N ILE A 86 29.68 21.82 25.43
CA ILE A 86 28.31 21.51 25.87
C ILE A 86 27.49 20.95 24.70
N THR A 87 27.56 21.58 23.52
CA THR A 87 26.88 21.09 22.34
C THR A 87 27.33 19.69 21.96
N TYR A 88 28.63 19.43 21.95
CA TYR A 88 29.19 18.10 21.68
C TYR A 88 28.72 17.06 22.72
N ARG A 89 28.75 17.42 24.01
CA ARG A 89 28.28 16.55 25.11
C ARG A 89 26.81 16.18 24.91
N ASN A 90 25.94 17.17 24.60
CA ASN A 90 24.52 16.95 24.37
C ASN A 90 24.28 16.05 23.17
N GLN A 91 24.95 16.31 22.04
CA GLN A 91 24.87 15.45 20.84
C GLN A 91 25.27 14.00 21.17
N ARG A 92 26.37 13.80 21.93
CA ARG A 92 26.82 12.46 22.35
C ARG A 92 25.83 11.78 23.30
N THR A 93 25.16 12.54 24.14
CA THR A 93 24.12 12.00 25.05
C THR A 93 22.90 11.58 24.26
N GLU A 94 22.39 12.43 23.35
CA GLU A 94 21.31 12.09 22.44
C GLU A 94 21.62 10.87 21.56
N GLU A 95 22.81 10.77 20.98
CA GLU A 95 23.24 9.59 20.21
C GLU A 95 23.19 8.30 21.02
N ARG A 96 23.59 8.34 22.29
CA ARG A 96 23.56 7.16 23.16
C ARG A 96 22.15 6.79 23.59
N GLU A 97 21.33 7.76 23.92
CA GLU A 97 19.93 7.54 24.26
C GLU A 97 19.19 6.91 23.08
N LYS A 98 19.39 7.44 21.87
CA LYS A 98 18.85 6.90 20.63
C LYS A 98 19.31 5.46 20.38
N ASN A 99 20.59 5.20 20.49
CA ASN A 99 21.15 3.84 20.34
C ASN A 99 20.62 2.85 21.40
N THR A 100 20.35 3.32 22.60
CA THR A 100 19.81 2.46 23.66
C THR A 100 18.33 2.14 23.38
N GLU A 101 17.58 3.10 22.90
CA GLU A 101 16.16 2.93 22.55
C GLU A 101 16.00 2.00 21.35
N ILE A 102 16.70 2.23 20.25
CA ILE A 102 16.63 1.37 19.07
C ILE A 102 17.05 -0.07 19.38
N PHE A 103 18.07 -0.26 20.23
CA PHE A 103 18.48 -1.61 20.63
C PHE A 103 17.39 -2.35 21.42
N LYS A 104 16.67 -1.66 22.29
CA LYS A 104 15.51 -2.23 23.01
C LYS A 104 14.42 -2.64 22.05
N ILE A 105 14.03 -1.75 21.12
CA ILE A 105 12.99 -2.01 20.12
C ILE A 105 13.37 -3.23 19.27
N VAL A 106 14.59 -3.29 18.76
CA VAL A 106 15.09 -4.42 17.96
C VAL A 106 15.05 -5.72 18.76
N LYS A 107 15.45 -5.71 20.04
CA LYS A 107 15.41 -6.87 20.92
C LYS A 107 13.97 -7.34 21.19
N GLU A 108 13.03 -6.41 21.37
CA GLU A 108 11.60 -6.71 21.52
C GLU A 108 11.05 -7.38 20.26
N LYS A 109 11.36 -6.87 19.08
CA LYS A 109 10.94 -7.45 17.79
C LYS A 109 11.52 -8.86 17.56
N LEU A 110 12.74 -9.10 18.02
CA LEU A 110 13.37 -10.43 17.92
C LEU A 110 12.80 -11.45 18.92
N SER A 111 12.27 -10.98 20.07
CA SER A 111 11.66 -11.85 21.07
C SER A 111 10.17 -12.01 20.80
N ALA A 112 9.67 -13.24 20.66
CA ALA A 112 8.25 -13.50 20.41
C ALA A 112 7.28 -13.16 21.57
N SER A 113 7.75 -12.46 22.60
CA SER A 113 7.03 -12.25 23.86
C SER A 113 5.99 -11.13 23.84
N ASN A 114 5.98 -10.26 22.82
CA ASN A 114 5.07 -9.12 22.75
C ASN A 114 4.82 -8.70 21.31
N VAL A 115 4.24 -9.61 20.53
CA VAL A 115 3.93 -9.37 19.11
C VAL A 115 2.70 -8.46 19.04
N GLN A 116 2.91 -7.18 18.76
CA GLN A 116 1.84 -6.28 18.34
C GLN A 116 1.83 -6.27 16.81
N ASN A 117 0.86 -6.93 16.20
CA ASN A 117 0.67 -6.89 14.76
C ASN A 117 0.44 -5.45 14.30
N GLN A 118 1.48 -4.83 13.78
CA GLN A 118 1.40 -3.49 13.19
C GLN A 118 1.05 -3.55 11.70
N ASN A 119 1.34 -4.68 11.06
CA ASN A 119 0.99 -4.94 9.67
C ASN A 119 0.23 -6.26 9.57
N ALA A 120 -1.04 -6.21 9.16
CA ALA A 120 -1.90 -7.37 9.05
C ALA A 120 -1.40 -8.48 8.09
N ASN A 121 -0.45 -8.15 7.21
CA ASN A 121 0.09 -9.09 6.23
C ASN A 121 1.40 -9.75 6.68
N VAL A 122 2.07 -9.23 7.73
CA VAL A 122 3.33 -9.78 8.26
C VAL A 122 3.02 -10.89 9.26
N ASP A 123 3.66 -12.03 9.11
CA ASP A 123 3.68 -13.07 10.13
C ASP A 123 4.82 -12.78 11.13
N GLU A 124 4.53 -11.93 12.12
CA GLU A 124 5.48 -11.54 13.17
C GLU A 124 5.87 -12.71 14.11
N HIS A 125 5.15 -13.84 14.07
CA HIS A 125 5.51 -15.04 14.82
C HIS A 125 6.57 -15.89 14.12
N SER A 126 6.69 -15.79 12.79
CA SER A 126 7.68 -16.52 12.03
C SER A 126 9.11 -16.03 12.26
N PHE A 127 10.09 -16.90 12.04
CA PHE A 127 11.51 -16.49 12.12
C PHE A 127 11.84 -15.37 11.12
N GLY A 128 11.36 -15.49 9.89
CA GLY A 128 11.58 -14.49 8.85
C GLY A 128 10.88 -13.17 9.14
N GLY A 129 9.65 -13.22 9.64
CA GLY A 129 8.87 -12.05 10.03
C GLY A 129 9.55 -11.27 11.16
N ARG A 130 9.96 -11.93 12.25
CA ARG A 130 10.68 -11.28 13.36
C ARG A 130 12.00 -10.65 12.92
N LYS A 131 12.77 -11.36 12.10
CA LYS A 131 14.02 -10.84 11.54
C LYS A 131 13.76 -9.63 10.64
N GLY A 132 12.75 -9.70 9.80
CA GLY A 132 12.32 -8.60 8.93
C GLY A 132 11.91 -7.37 9.75
N GLU A 133 11.03 -7.52 10.73
CA GLU A 133 10.57 -6.42 11.58
C GLU A 133 11.71 -5.76 12.38
N ALA A 134 12.65 -6.55 12.90
CA ALA A 134 13.83 -5.99 13.55
C ALA A 134 14.70 -5.15 12.59
N SER A 135 14.87 -5.59 11.35
CA SER A 135 15.56 -4.84 10.30
C SER A 135 14.78 -3.58 9.91
N ASN A 136 13.46 -3.67 9.81
CA ASN A 136 12.58 -2.54 9.46
C ASN A 136 12.69 -1.40 10.49
N GLU A 137 12.76 -1.71 11.79
CA GLU A 137 12.93 -0.68 12.82
C GLU A 137 14.28 0.04 12.72
N VAL A 138 15.36 -0.67 12.39
CA VAL A 138 16.67 -0.06 12.12
C VAL A 138 16.61 0.84 10.89
N ASN A 139 15.99 0.37 9.81
CA ASN A 139 15.85 1.15 8.58
C ASN A 139 15.02 2.41 8.79
N LYS A 140 13.91 2.35 9.53
CA LYS A 140 13.10 3.52 9.90
C LYS A 140 13.90 4.54 10.68
N TYR A 141 14.70 4.08 11.65
CA TYR A 141 15.56 4.95 12.44
C TYR A 141 16.59 5.68 11.55
N ILE A 142 17.27 4.94 10.66
CA ILE A 142 18.24 5.50 9.72
C ILE A 142 17.54 6.49 8.76
N ALA A 143 16.36 6.16 8.23
CA ALA A 143 15.61 7.07 7.37
C ALA A 143 15.32 8.41 8.05
N LEU A 144 14.85 8.37 9.30
CA LEU A 144 14.55 9.55 10.09
C LEU A 144 15.79 10.39 10.44
N THR A 145 16.92 9.76 10.71
CA THR A 145 18.11 10.47 11.23
C THR A 145 19.07 10.95 10.15
N GLU A 146 19.18 10.19 9.04
CA GLU A 146 20.24 10.40 8.04
C GLU A 146 19.71 10.82 6.66
N TYR A 147 18.48 10.40 6.29
CA TYR A 147 17.97 10.58 4.93
C TYR A 147 16.93 11.68 4.80
N MET A 148 16.03 11.81 5.78
CA MET A 148 15.00 12.84 5.73
C MET A 148 15.56 14.21 6.10
N SER A 149 15.16 15.24 5.37
CA SER A 149 15.45 16.62 5.77
C SER A 149 14.89 16.92 7.17
N PRO A 150 15.48 17.87 7.91
CA PRO A 150 15.00 18.22 9.26
C PRO A 150 13.51 18.57 9.28
N ARG A 151 13.02 19.29 8.28
CA ARG A 151 11.60 19.67 8.18
C ARG A 151 10.68 18.47 7.94
N ALA A 152 11.06 17.55 7.05
CA ALA A 152 10.32 16.33 6.79
C ALA A 152 10.25 15.44 8.03
N ARG A 153 11.36 15.28 8.72
CA ARG A 153 11.46 14.55 9.99
C ARG A 153 10.57 15.18 11.07
N ASP A 154 10.66 16.49 11.26
CA ASP A 154 9.87 17.20 12.26
C ASP A 154 8.36 17.07 11.99
N ASN A 155 7.93 17.18 10.73
CA ASN A 155 6.54 16.93 10.34
C ASN A 155 6.09 15.50 10.68
N HIS A 156 6.94 14.50 10.42
CA HIS A 156 6.63 13.10 10.72
C HIS A 156 6.55 12.82 12.22
N ILE A 157 7.51 13.31 13.00
CA ILE A 157 7.56 13.10 14.46
C ILE A 157 6.39 13.80 15.14
N ASN A 158 6.08 15.03 14.75
CA ASN A 158 5.03 15.86 15.34
C ASN A 158 3.62 15.53 14.84
N ASN A 159 3.43 14.41 14.16
CA ASN A 159 2.12 13.93 13.69
C ASN A 159 1.40 14.95 12.77
N ARG A 160 2.14 15.67 11.93
CA ARG A 160 1.62 16.62 10.95
C ARG A 160 1.50 16.01 9.56
N ILE A 161 2.61 15.43 9.07
CA ILE A 161 2.69 14.73 7.77
C ILE A 161 3.39 13.40 8.00
N TYR A 162 2.70 12.33 7.72
CA TYR A 162 3.25 10.98 7.83
C TYR A 162 3.87 10.55 6.50
N THR A 163 5.15 10.18 6.54
CA THR A 163 5.82 9.52 5.42
C THR A 163 5.64 8.02 5.56
N HIS A 164 5.03 7.39 4.56
CA HIS A 164 4.75 5.95 4.58
C HIS A 164 6.02 5.13 4.32
N ASP A 165 6.05 3.92 4.89
CA ASP A 165 7.05 2.87 4.61
C ASP A 165 8.50 3.39 4.69
N LEU A 166 8.85 3.97 5.83
CA LEU A 166 10.20 4.49 6.11
C LEU A 166 11.28 3.42 6.09
N ASP A 167 10.92 2.18 6.40
CA ASP A 167 11.79 1.02 6.31
C ASP A 167 12.29 0.77 4.88
N SER A 168 11.47 1.11 3.88
CA SER A 168 11.82 1.01 2.47
C SER A 168 12.47 2.27 1.88
N TYR A 169 12.45 3.37 2.63
CA TYR A 169 13.04 4.65 2.19
C TYR A 169 14.54 4.54 1.96
N VAL A 170 15.27 3.96 2.92
CA VAL A 170 16.76 3.88 2.90
C VAL A 170 17.29 3.17 1.66
N VAL A 171 16.58 2.14 1.19
CA VAL A 171 16.98 1.36 0.01
C VAL A 171 16.45 1.93 -1.31
N GLY A 172 15.73 3.05 -1.26
CA GLY A 172 15.21 3.70 -2.46
C GLY A 172 14.15 2.88 -3.21
N MET A 173 13.37 2.09 -2.48
CA MET A 173 12.29 1.27 -3.05
C MET A 173 11.04 2.14 -3.27
N HIS A 174 10.33 1.98 -4.43
CA HIS A 174 9.06 2.65 -4.68
C HIS A 174 7.87 1.81 -4.22
N ASN A 175 6.65 2.41 -4.24
CA ASN A 175 5.46 1.81 -3.66
C ASN A 175 4.81 0.75 -4.57
N CYS A 176 3.98 1.17 -5.52
CA CYS A 176 3.09 0.28 -6.28
C CYS A 176 3.42 0.30 -7.77
N LEU A 177 3.05 -0.78 -8.48
CA LEU A 177 3.18 -0.86 -9.93
C LEU A 177 2.04 -1.64 -10.57
N SER A 178 1.50 -1.11 -11.66
CA SER A 178 0.66 -1.84 -12.61
C SER A 178 1.56 -2.47 -13.68
N VAL A 179 1.66 -3.79 -13.65
CA VAL A 179 2.62 -4.54 -14.50
C VAL A 179 2.05 -4.74 -15.90
N PRO A 180 2.83 -4.50 -16.96
CA PRO A 180 2.44 -4.78 -18.35
C PRO A 180 2.55 -6.27 -18.66
N PHE A 181 1.58 -7.06 -18.20
CA PHE A 181 1.56 -8.51 -18.40
C PHE A 181 1.54 -8.91 -19.87
N ASP A 182 0.95 -8.09 -20.74
CA ASP A 182 0.92 -8.34 -22.19
C ASP A 182 2.33 -8.50 -22.74
N ILE A 183 3.26 -7.62 -22.38
CA ILE A 183 4.66 -7.66 -22.82
C ILE A 183 5.38 -8.86 -22.22
N LEU A 184 5.29 -9.03 -20.90
CA LEU A 184 6.05 -10.07 -20.20
C LEU A 184 5.62 -11.49 -20.60
N LEU A 185 4.34 -11.71 -20.88
CA LEU A 185 3.84 -13.01 -21.32
C LEU A 185 4.10 -13.29 -22.80
N SER A 186 4.11 -12.25 -23.66
CA SER A 186 4.36 -12.41 -25.10
C SER A 186 5.83 -12.54 -25.44
N ASP A 187 6.70 -11.81 -24.76
CA ASP A 187 8.13 -11.73 -25.09
C ASP A 187 9.00 -12.63 -24.19
N GLY A 188 8.44 -13.03 -23.05
CA GLY A 188 9.20 -13.62 -21.95
C GLY A 188 9.96 -12.55 -21.17
N PHE A 189 10.78 -12.96 -20.23
CA PHE A 189 11.52 -12.05 -19.38
C PHE A 189 12.79 -12.69 -18.81
N ASN A 190 13.74 -11.84 -18.42
CA ASN A 190 14.97 -12.25 -17.79
C ASN A 190 14.86 -12.17 -16.26
N THR A 191 15.47 -13.12 -15.58
CA THR A 191 15.71 -13.11 -14.16
C THR A 191 17.22 -13.12 -13.89
N ARG A 192 17.61 -12.95 -12.64
CA ARG A 192 19.05 -12.99 -12.29
C ARG A 192 19.73 -14.32 -12.68
N GLN A 193 18.99 -15.42 -12.68
CA GLN A 193 19.53 -16.76 -12.86
C GLN A 193 19.28 -17.34 -14.26
N THR A 194 18.21 -16.95 -14.90
CA THR A 194 17.78 -17.52 -16.19
C THR A 194 16.84 -16.59 -16.93
N ASP A 195 16.59 -16.89 -18.18
CA ASP A 195 15.53 -16.33 -18.99
C ASP A 195 14.27 -17.21 -18.95
N ILE A 196 13.14 -16.60 -19.10
CA ILE A 196 11.82 -17.25 -19.15
C ILE A 196 11.24 -17.03 -20.55
N ARG A 197 10.90 -18.13 -21.22
CA ARG A 197 10.31 -18.10 -22.55
C ARG A 197 8.89 -17.53 -22.53
N PRO A 198 8.41 -17.00 -23.69
CA PRO A 198 7.01 -16.60 -23.88
C PRO A 198 6.02 -17.70 -23.47
N ALA A 199 4.87 -17.29 -22.97
CA ALA A 199 3.81 -18.24 -22.64
C ALA A 199 3.21 -18.88 -23.89
N SER A 200 3.03 -20.19 -23.85
CA SER A 200 2.53 -21.00 -24.99
C SER A 200 1.15 -21.60 -24.77
N SER A 201 0.60 -21.48 -23.58
CA SER A 201 -0.70 -22.07 -23.19
C SER A 201 -1.31 -21.30 -22.03
N ILE A 202 -2.57 -21.58 -21.72
CA ILE A 202 -3.27 -21.08 -20.53
C ILE A 202 -2.51 -21.42 -19.25
N ASN A 203 -2.11 -22.68 -19.07
CA ASN A 203 -1.38 -23.11 -17.87
C ASN A 203 -0.09 -22.34 -17.69
N THR A 204 0.71 -22.22 -18.76
CA THR A 204 1.97 -21.47 -18.70
C THR A 204 1.73 -20.00 -18.41
N ALA A 205 0.72 -19.38 -19.04
CA ALA A 205 0.42 -17.98 -18.84
C ALA A 205 0.00 -17.68 -17.39
N PHE A 206 -0.93 -18.42 -16.80
CA PHE A 206 -1.34 -18.22 -15.40
C PHE A 206 -0.23 -18.55 -14.39
N GLN A 207 0.60 -19.54 -14.69
CA GLN A 207 1.78 -19.82 -13.87
C GLN A 207 2.76 -18.63 -13.91
N LEU A 208 3.03 -18.08 -15.10
CA LEU A 208 3.89 -16.89 -15.23
C LEU A 208 3.28 -15.65 -14.63
N VAL A 209 1.96 -15.46 -14.68
CA VAL A 209 1.28 -14.38 -13.94
C VAL A 209 1.61 -14.46 -12.45
N ALA A 210 1.50 -15.64 -11.84
CA ALA A 210 1.84 -15.81 -10.43
C ALA A 210 3.33 -15.56 -10.15
N VAL A 211 4.24 -16.05 -11.02
CA VAL A 211 5.69 -15.83 -10.90
C VAL A 211 6.03 -14.34 -11.03
N ILE A 212 5.46 -13.63 -12.00
CA ILE A 212 5.67 -12.20 -12.22
C ILE A 212 5.20 -11.39 -11.00
N PHE A 213 4.02 -11.70 -10.46
CA PHE A 213 3.52 -11.07 -9.22
C PHE A 213 4.50 -11.25 -8.06
N GLN A 214 5.07 -12.43 -7.91
CA GLN A 214 6.03 -12.70 -6.84
C GLN A 214 7.36 -12.00 -7.05
N LEU A 215 7.91 -12.02 -8.27
CA LEU A 215 9.15 -11.33 -8.60
C LEU A 215 9.03 -9.83 -8.41
N GLN A 216 7.94 -9.23 -8.90
CA GLN A 216 7.70 -7.80 -8.75
C GLN A 216 7.50 -7.39 -7.29
N SER A 217 6.85 -8.23 -6.48
CA SER A 217 6.65 -7.98 -5.04
C SER A 217 7.95 -7.88 -4.24
N LEU A 218 9.06 -8.40 -4.77
CA LEU A 218 10.40 -8.25 -4.19
C LEU A 218 11.07 -6.94 -4.58
N GLN A 219 10.59 -6.25 -5.63
CA GLN A 219 11.21 -5.04 -6.17
C GLN A 219 10.59 -3.75 -5.60
N GLN A 220 9.50 -3.86 -4.85
CA GLN A 220 8.70 -2.72 -4.36
C GLN A 220 8.07 -3.04 -3.01
N PHE A 221 7.62 -2.01 -2.28
CA PHE A 221 6.99 -2.24 -0.97
C PHE A 221 5.45 -2.26 -1.02
N GLY A 222 4.81 -1.77 -2.07
CA GLY A 222 3.35 -1.73 -2.21
C GLY A 222 2.77 -2.85 -3.07
N GLY A 223 1.55 -2.62 -3.55
CA GLY A 223 0.79 -3.59 -4.33
C GLY A 223 1.25 -3.72 -5.78
N VAL A 224 1.02 -4.89 -6.35
CA VAL A 224 1.26 -5.22 -7.76
C VAL A 224 -0.07 -5.52 -8.42
N SER A 225 -0.32 -4.95 -9.62
CA SER A 225 -1.62 -5.05 -10.28
C SER A 225 -1.50 -5.46 -11.75
N ALA A 226 -2.47 -6.28 -12.20
CA ALA A 226 -2.80 -6.46 -13.62
C ALA A 226 -4.03 -5.57 -13.94
N THR A 227 -3.96 -4.80 -15.01
CA THR A 227 -4.96 -3.77 -15.33
C THR A 227 -6.12 -4.24 -16.19
N HIS A 228 -5.95 -5.33 -16.95
CA HIS A 228 -6.93 -5.88 -17.89
C HIS A 228 -6.64 -7.37 -18.20
N LEU A 229 -6.58 -8.20 -17.16
CA LEU A 229 -6.12 -9.59 -17.27
C LEU A 229 -6.97 -10.44 -18.23
N ASP A 230 -8.25 -10.18 -18.34
CA ASP A 230 -9.18 -10.85 -19.26
C ASP A 230 -8.79 -10.65 -20.73
N TRP A 231 -8.33 -9.46 -21.10
CA TRP A 231 -7.81 -9.17 -22.43
C TRP A 231 -6.41 -9.78 -22.64
N THR A 232 -5.54 -9.63 -21.67
CA THR A 232 -4.18 -10.19 -21.68
C THR A 232 -4.15 -11.69 -21.96
N MET A 233 -5.15 -12.42 -21.45
CA MET A 233 -5.20 -13.88 -21.56
C MET A 233 -5.77 -14.41 -22.90
N VAL A 234 -6.38 -13.56 -23.70
CA VAL A 234 -7.01 -13.98 -24.99
C VAL A 234 -6.09 -14.79 -25.89
N PRO A 235 -4.83 -14.38 -26.19
CA PRO A 235 -3.94 -15.15 -27.05
C PRO A 235 -3.64 -16.54 -26.50
N TYR A 236 -3.56 -16.71 -25.20
CA TYR A 236 -3.20 -17.98 -24.56
C TYR A 236 -4.39 -18.96 -24.53
N VAL A 237 -5.62 -18.42 -24.42
CA VAL A 237 -6.85 -19.22 -24.61
C VAL A 237 -6.90 -19.75 -26.04
N ARG A 238 -6.59 -18.93 -27.05
CA ARG A 238 -6.50 -19.36 -28.45
C ARG A 238 -5.45 -20.43 -28.68
N LYS A 239 -4.24 -20.24 -28.16
CA LYS A 239 -3.14 -21.22 -28.27
C LYS A 239 -3.53 -22.57 -27.68
N SER A 240 -4.11 -22.60 -26.46
CA SER A 240 -4.57 -23.83 -25.84
C SER A 240 -5.72 -24.47 -26.61
N PHE A 241 -6.67 -23.67 -27.12
CA PHE A 241 -7.76 -24.16 -27.93
C PHE A 241 -7.27 -24.83 -29.23
N VAL A 242 -6.36 -24.19 -29.96
CA VAL A 242 -5.75 -24.76 -31.16
C VAL A 242 -5.09 -26.09 -30.84
N LYS A 243 -4.29 -26.17 -29.78
CA LYS A 243 -3.68 -27.40 -29.32
C LYS A 243 -4.71 -28.52 -29.12
N HIS A 244 -5.75 -28.26 -28.31
CA HIS A 244 -6.80 -29.24 -28.03
C HIS A 244 -7.61 -29.62 -29.28
N PHE A 245 -7.76 -28.67 -30.19
CA PHE A 245 -8.44 -28.93 -31.46
C PHE A 245 -7.59 -29.89 -32.36
N CYS A 246 -6.29 -29.63 -32.48
CA CYS A 246 -5.37 -30.50 -33.21
C CYS A 246 -5.33 -31.92 -32.58
N ASP A 247 -5.24 -31.99 -31.26
CA ASP A 247 -5.25 -33.26 -30.53
C ASP A 247 -6.58 -34.04 -30.80
N ALA A 248 -7.72 -33.34 -30.85
CA ALA A 248 -9.00 -33.94 -31.20
C ALA A 248 -9.06 -34.43 -32.63
N MET A 249 -8.52 -33.66 -33.57
CA MET A 249 -8.46 -34.08 -34.98
C MET A 249 -7.58 -35.32 -35.18
N GLU A 250 -6.43 -35.37 -34.51
CA GLU A 250 -5.52 -36.52 -34.55
C GLU A 250 -6.13 -37.80 -33.96
N TRP A 251 -6.85 -37.69 -32.83
CA TRP A 251 -7.34 -38.86 -32.10
C TRP A 251 -8.80 -39.26 -32.39
N VAL A 252 -9.65 -38.35 -32.90
CA VAL A 252 -11.07 -38.61 -33.16
C VAL A 252 -11.35 -39.03 -34.60
N TYR A 253 -10.53 -38.61 -35.52
CA TYR A 253 -10.68 -38.93 -36.92
C TYR A 253 -9.57 -39.93 -37.35
N ASP A 254 -9.93 -41.10 -37.83
CA ASP A 254 -9.00 -42.18 -38.23
C ASP A 254 -8.00 -41.81 -39.35
N ASP A 255 -8.20 -40.71 -40.04
CA ASP A 255 -7.24 -40.07 -40.96
C ASP A 255 -6.30 -39.18 -40.15
N CYS A 256 -5.21 -39.74 -39.65
CA CYS A 256 -4.17 -39.06 -38.88
C CYS A 256 -3.44 -37.97 -39.71
N MET A 257 -4.18 -36.99 -40.19
CA MET A 257 -3.57 -35.79 -40.78
C MET A 257 -3.13 -34.85 -39.66
N ASP A 258 -1.82 -34.65 -39.51
CA ASP A 258 -1.32 -33.57 -38.68
C ASP A 258 -1.70 -32.22 -39.28
N ILE A 259 -2.72 -31.60 -38.76
CA ILE A 259 -3.23 -30.29 -39.18
C ILE A 259 -2.53 -29.12 -38.47
N ARG A 260 -1.59 -29.38 -37.55
CA ARG A 260 -0.89 -28.32 -36.80
C ARG A 260 -0.27 -27.25 -37.71
N PRO A 261 0.43 -27.60 -38.82
CA PRO A 261 0.99 -26.57 -39.71
C PRO A 261 -0.07 -25.64 -40.35
N GLN A 262 -1.26 -26.18 -40.65
CA GLN A 262 -2.35 -25.37 -41.18
C GLN A 262 -2.98 -24.50 -40.08
N MET A 263 -3.06 -25.02 -38.88
CA MET A 263 -3.62 -24.32 -37.74
C MET A 263 -2.76 -23.17 -37.20
N GLU A 264 -1.46 -23.16 -37.52
CA GLU A 264 -0.58 -22.02 -37.20
C GLU A 264 -1.07 -20.71 -37.85
N PHE A 265 -1.67 -20.76 -39.04
CA PHE A 265 -2.28 -19.59 -39.70
C PHE A 265 -3.49 -19.04 -38.93
N TYR A 266 -4.13 -19.87 -38.14
CA TYR A 266 -5.36 -19.53 -37.40
C TYR A 266 -5.16 -19.40 -35.88
N ILE A 267 -3.90 -19.37 -35.41
CA ILE A 267 -3.58 -19.33 -33.98
C ILE A 267 -4.13 -18.07 -33.28
N ASN A 268 -4.33 -17.00 -34.05
CA ASN A 268 -4.92 -15.74 -33.60
C ASN A 268 -6.41 -15.59 -33.94
N SER A 269 -7.01 -16.59 -34.58
CA SER A 269 -8.44 -16.56 -34.90
C SER A 269 -9.30 -16.69 -33.66
N SER A 270 -10.45 -16.01 -33.66
CA SER A 270 -11.43 -16.17 -32.59
C SER A 270 -11.89 -17.61 -32.47
N ILE A 271 -12.05 -18.09 -31.24
CA ILE A 271 -12.65 -19.41 -31.00
C ILE A 271 -14.18 -19.37 -31.05
N ASP A 272 -14.79 -18.20 -31.19
CA ASP A 272 -16.24 -18.05 -31.39
C ASP A 272 -16.63 -18.46 -32.81
N LEU A 273 -17.47 -19.48 -32.97
CA LEU A 273 -17.90 -20.01 -34.27
C LEU A 273 -18.57 -18.97 -35.17
N GLU A 274 -19.19 -17.94 -34.60
CA GLU A 274 -19.86 -16.88 -35.37
C GLU A 274 -18.85 -15.83 -35.88
N LYS A 275 -17.74 -15.67 -35.20
CA LYS A 275 -16.72 -14.62 -35.45
C LYS A 275 -15.43 -15.14 -36.05
N THR A 276 -15.23 -16.46 -36.03
CA THR A 276 -13.98 -17.08 -36.50
C THR A 276 -13.86 -17.01 -38.01
N ASP A 277 -12.65 -16.78 -38.49
CA ASP A 277 -12.23 -16.94 -39.88
C ASP A 277 -11.63 -18.34 -40.17
N CYS A 278 -11.49 -19.19 -39.15
CA CYS A 278 -11.00 -20.55 -39.26
C CYS A 278 -12.08 -21.51 -39.81
N PRO A 279 -11.94 -22.05 -41.03
CA PRO A 279 -12.94 -22.96 -41.59
C PRO A 279 -12.98 -24.31 -40.85
N PHE A 280 -11.84 -24.79 -40.37
CA PHE A 280 -11.74 -26.07 -39.65
C PHE A 280 -12.66 -26.15 -38.43
N TYR A 281 -12.85 -25.05 -37.69
CA TYR A 281 -13.72 -25.04 -36.53
C TYR A 281 -15.19 -25.27 -36.91
N LYS A 282 -15.63 -24.70 -38.03
CA LYS A 282 -17.01 -24.81 -38.49
C LYS A 282 -17.29 -26.20 -39.08
N GLU A 283 -16.32 -26.79 -39.77
CA GLU A 283 -16.43 -28.07 -40.45
C GLU A 283 -16.37 -29.26 -39.48
N ASN A 284 -15.58 -29.12 -38.36
CA ASN A 284 -15.27 -30.23 -37.44
C ASN A 284 -15.85 -30.01 -36.06
N LYS A 285 -17.18 -29.94 -35.95
CA LYS A 285 -17.90 -29.61 -34.70
C LYS A 285 -17.58 -30.52 -33.51
N LYS A 286 -17.27 -31.84 -33.74
CA LYS A 286 -16.89 -32.75 -32.65
C LYS A 286 -15.54 -32.34 -32.04
N ALA A 287 -14.54 -32.10 -32.90
CA ALA A 287 -13.24 -31.64 -32.45
C ALA A 287 -13.32 -30.25 -31.78
N TYR A 288 -14.11 -29.36 -32.33
CA TYR A 288 -14.40 -28.05 -31.72
C TYR A 288 -14.99 -28.17 -30.30
N ASN A 289 -16.05 -28.98 -30.13
CA ASN A 289 -16.68 -29.17 -28.83
C ASN A 289 -15.73 -29.83 -27.81
N TYR A 290 -14.90 -30.77 -28.25
CA TYR A 290 -13.87 -31.33 -27.42
C TYR A 290 -12.84 -30.29 -27.00
N ALA A 291 -12.31 -29.52 -27.96
CA ALA A 291 -11.35 -28.45 -27.72
C ALA A 291 -11.88 -27.40 -26.73
N LEU A 292 -13.14 -26.97 -26.91
CA LEU A 292 -13.78 -26.01 -26.00
C LEU A 292 -13.88 -26.57 -24.57
N LYS A 293 -14.33 -27.84 -24.43
CA LYS A 293 -14.42 -28.49 -23.13
C LYS A 293 -13.07 -28.62 -22.45
N MET A 294 -12.03 -28.99 -23.19
CA MET A 294 -10.67 -29.14 -22.64
C MET A 294 -10.03 -27.81 -22.30
N THR A 295 -10.26 -26.78 -23.12
CA THR A 295 -9.83 -25.40 -22.85
C THR A 295 -10.43 -24.86 -21.56
N ILE A 296 -11.73 -25.03 -21.35
CA ILE A 296 -12.40 -24.63 -20.12
C ILE A 296 -11.83 -25.39 -18.90
N LYS A 297 -11.61 -26.71 -19.06
CA LYS A 297 -10.99 -27.49 -17.98
C LYS A 297 -9.59 -27.02 -17.62
N GLU A 298 -8.74 -26.77 -18.63
CA GLU A 298 -7.39 -26.25 -18.46
C GLU A 298 -7.43 -24.87 -17.79
N LEU A 299 -8.31 -23.99 -18.24
CA LEU A 299 -8.46 -22.64 -17.69
C LEU A 299 -8.88 -22.67 -16.22
N ASN A 300 -9.87 -23.45 -15.84
CA ASN A 300 -10.30 -23.60 -14.46
C ASN A 300 -9.16 -24.13 -13.56
N GLN A 301 -8.39 -25.09 -14.03
CA GLN A 301 -7.25 -25.62 -13.30
C GLN A 301 -6.11 -24.60 -13.15
N ALA A 302 -5.82 -23.84 -14.18
CA ALA A 302 -4.78 -22.81 -14.17
C ALA A 302 -5.13 -21.66 -13.21
N VAL A 303 -6.38 -21.22 -13.23
CA VAL A 303 -6.89 -20.20 -12.30
C VAL A 303 -6.83 -20.69 -10.85
N GLU A 304 -7.24 -21.93 -10.58
CA GLU A 304 -7.12 -22.53 -9.24
C GLU A 304 -5.67 -22.56 -8.77
N GLY A 305 -4.74 -22.95 -9.66
CA GLY A 305 -3.30 -22.96 -9.38
C GLY A 305 -2.76 -21.57 -9.03
N MET A 306 -3.18 -20.53 -9.75
CA MET A 306 -2.82 -19.14 -9.45
C MET A 306 -3.34 -18.71 -8.06
N TYR A 307 -4.61 -18.98 -7.73
CA TYR A 307 -5.17 -18.66 -6.41
C TYR A 307 -4.40 -19.37 -5.29
N HIS A 308 -4.10 -20.67 -5.44
CA HIS A 308 -3.31 -21.40 -4.45
C HIS A 308 -1.91 -20.81 -4.29
N ASN A 309 -1.22 -20.49 -5.38
CA ASN A 309 0.12 -19.95 -5.35
C ASN A 309 0.17 -18.62 -4.60
N LEU A 310 -0.69 -17.65 -4.96
CA LEU A 310 -0.70 -16.31 -4.40
C LEU A 310 -1.20 -16.24 -2.94
N ASN A 311 -1.84 -17.30 -2.44
CA ASN A 311 -2.26 -17.43 -1.04
C ASN A 311 -1.36 -18.35 -0.20
N THR A 312 -0.26 -18.84 -0.76
CA THR A 312 0.63 -19.79 -0.08
C THR A 312 2.07 -19.32 -0.03
N LEU A 313 2.60 -18.78 -1.14
CA LEU A 313 4.00 -18.39 -1.23
C LEU A 313 4.22 -16.96 -0.72
N GLN A 314 4.95 -16.86 0.37
CA GLN A 314 5.30 -15.61 1.03
C GLN A 314 6.60 -15.03 0.44
N SER A 315 6.53 -14.51 -0.78
CA SER A 315 7.69 -13.96 -1.51
C SER A 315 8.02 -12.51 -1.17
N ARG A 316 7.12 -11.77 -0.52
CA ARG A 316 7.34 -10.38 -0.13
C ARG A 316 8.16 -10.29 1.15
N SER A 317 8.94 -9.21 1.32
CA SER A 317 9.74 -8.94 2.52
C SER A 317 8.92 -9.10 3.81
N GLY A 318 9.52 -9.66 4.86
CA GLY A 318 8.86 -9.92 6.13
C GLY A 318 7.91 -11.13 6.14
N ASN A 319 8.11 -12.10 5.26
CA ASN A 319 7.23 -13.28 5.10
C ASN A 319 5.77 -12.90 4.78
N GLN A 320 5.57 -11.88 3.98
CA GLN A 320 4.24 -11.45 3.52
C GLN A 320 3.85 -12.18 2.24
N LEU A 321 2.56 -12.43 2.08
CA LEU A 321 1.99 -12.75 0.78
C LEU A 321 2.14 -11.54 -0.16
N PRO A 322 2.35 -11.75 -1.48
CA PRO A 322 2.39 -10.65 -2.42
C PRO A 322 1.03 -9.95 -2.48
N PHE A 323 1.01 -8.63 -2.24
CA PHE A 323 -0.22 -7.83 -2.31
C PHE A 323 -0.59 -7.61 -3.77
N THR A 324 -1.42 -8.50 -4.30
CA THR A 324 -1.75 -8.57 -5.71
C THR A 324 -3.19 -8.19 -6.01
N SER A 325 -3.42 -7.59 -7.18
CA SER A 325 -4.74 -7.22 -7.67
C SER A 325 -4.87 -7.57 -9.16
N ILE A 326 -6.07 -8.00 -9.55
CA ILE A 326 -6.40 -8.24 -10.95
C ILE A 326 -7.66 -7.49 -11.33
N ASN A 327 -7.59 -6.70 -12.41
CA ASN A 327 -8.74 -6.03 -13.01
C ASN A 327 -9.22 -6.85 -14.22
N TYR A 328 -10.52 -7.02 -14.35
CA TYR A 328 -11.16 -7.80 -15.41
C TYR A 328 -12.67 -7.45 -15.50
N GLY A 329 -13.34 -7.88 -16.55
CA GLY A 329 -14.79 -7.74 -16.70
C GLY A 329 -15.24 -7.15 -18.03
N THR A 330 -14.33 -6.55 -18.81
CA THR A 330 -14.67 -5.78 -20.01
C THR A 330 -14.48 -6.53 -21.33
N CYS A 331 -13.72 -7.63 -21.35
CA CYS A 331 -13.50 -8.37 -22.58
C CYS A 331 -14.74 -9.09 -23.05
N THR A 332 -15.24 -8.71 -24.23
CA THR A 332 -16.44 -9.26 -24.85
C THR A 332 -16.18 -10.39 -25.84
N LEU A 333 -14.90 -10.72 -26.10
CA LEU A 333 -14.51 -11.89 -26.86
C LEU A 333 -14.83 -13.16 -26.07
N LEU A 334 -15.19 -14.25 -26.74
CA LEU A 334 -15.51 -15.52 -26.09
C LEU A 334 -14.36 -15.98 -25.17
N GLU A 335 -13.14 -15.85 -25.64
CA GLU A 335 -11.91 -16.17 -24.90
C GLU A 335 -11.84 -15.42 -23.57
N GLY A 336 -11.99 -14.09 -23.60
CA GLY A 336 -11.94 -13.25 -22.40
C GLY A 336 -13.15 -13.48 -21.48
N ARG A 337 -14.34 -13.73 -22.02
CA ARG A 337 -15.51 -14.11 -21.24
C ARG A 337 -15.29 -15.41 -20.45
N LEU A 338 -14.63 -16.40 -21.07
CA LEU A 338 -14.24 -17.65 -20.39
C LEU A 338 -13.25 -17.39 -19.25
N VAL A 339 -12.29 -16.48 -19.45
CA VAL A 339 -11.34 -16.06 -18.41
C VAL A 339 -12.05 -15.39 -17.24
N ILE A 340 -12.92 -14.42 -17.51
CA ILE A 340 -13.71 -13.73 -16.47
C ILE A 340 -14.53 -14.75 -15.67
N LYS A 341 -15.22 -15.66 -16.37
CA LYS A 341 -16.01 -16.71 -15.74
C LYS A 341 -15.15 -17.61 -14.84
N ALA A 342 -14.01 -18.06 -15.33
CA ALA A 342 -13.10 -18.92 -14.57
C ALA A 342 -12.55 -18.24 -13.31
N LEU A 343 -12.20 -16.94 -13.39
CA LEU A 343 -11.75 -16.15 -12.25
C LEU A 343 -12.84 -16.02 -11.18
N LEU A 344 -14.07 -15.75 -11.58
CA LEU A 344 -15.22 -15.62 -10.67
C LEU A 344 -15.62 -16.96 -10.06
N GLU A 345 -15.70 -18.03 -10.84
CA GLU A 345 -16.02 -19.38 -10.35
C GLU A 345 -14.93 -19.92 -9.45
N GLY A 346 -13.65 -19.65 -9.77
CA GLY A 346 -12.50 -19.98 -8.92
C GLY A 346 -12.54 -19.27 -7.56
N SER A 347 -12.89 -17.98 -7.57
CA SER A 347 -13.12 -17.21 -6.33
C SER A 347 -14.26 -17.80 -5.50
N ILE A 348 -15.41 -18.12 -6.11
CA ILE A 348 -16.57 -18.73 -5.44
C ILE A 348 -16.20 -20.09 -4.87
N LYS A 349 -15.46 -20.92 -5.61
CA LYS A 349 -14.98 -22.24 -5.15
C LYS A 349 -14.09 -22.11 -3.92
N GLY A 350 -13.28 -21.05 -3.84
CA GLY A 350 -12.36 -20.81 -2.74
C GLY A 350 -11.13 -21.72 -2.75
N VAL A 351 -10.26 -21.55 -1.76
CA VAL A 351 -8.99 -22.26 -1.64
C VAL A 351 -8.96 -23.26 -0.49
N GLY A 352 -8.23 -24.34 -0.71
CA GLY A 352 -8.02 -25.40 0.29
C GLY A 352 -9.26 -26.27 0.55
N LYS A 353 -9.14 -27.19 1.48
CA LYS A 353 -10.18 -28.19 1.81
C LYS A 353 -11.47 -27.57 2.35
N LEU A 354 -11.36 -26.43 3.02
CA LEU A 354 -12.49 -25.71 3.62
C LEU A 354 -13.08 -24.64 2.71
N HIS A 355 -12.67 -24.58 1.43
CA HIS A 355 -13.16 -23.61 0.46
C HIS A 355 -13.13 -22.16 0.97
N ARG A 356 -12.03 -21.77 1.63
CA ARG A 356 -11.88 -20.43 2.21
C ARG A 356 -11.77 -19.36 1.12
N THR A 357 -12.19 -18.15 1.46
CA THR A 357 -12.02 -17.00 0.56
C THR A 357 -10.53 -16.79 0.26
N PRO A 358 -10.11 -16.76 -1.02
CA PRO A 358 -8.76 -16.35 -1.38
C PRO A 358 -8.58 -14.87 -1.04
N ILE A 359 -7.51 -14.52 -0.33
CA ILE A 359 -7.22 -13.13 0.03
C ILE A 359 -6.59 -12.42 -1.17
N PHE A 360 -5.72 -13.12 -1.90
CA PHE A 360 -5.06 -12.63 -3.10
C PHE A 360 -5.29 -13.55 -4.31
N PRO A 361 -5.30 -12.98 -5.54
CA PRO A 361 -5.32 -11.54 -5.83
C PRO A 361 -6.66 -10.91 -5.46
N CYS A 362 -6.62 -9.61 -5.10
CA CYS A 362 -7.85 -8.82 -4.97
C CYS A 362 -8.53 -8.73 -6.33
N GLY A 363 -9.71 -9.32 -6.46
CA GLY A 363 -10.51 -9.26 -7.67
C GLY A 363 -11.18 -7.88 -7.82
N ILE A 364 -11.06 -7.26 -8.98
CA ILE A 364 -11.64 -5.96 -9.31
C ILE A 364 -12.39 -6.11 -10.62
N PHE A 365 -13.73 -6.03 -10.55
CA PHE A 365 -14.59 -6.10 -11.71
C PHE A 365 -14.77 -4.71 -12.31
N GLN A 366 -14.36 -4.52 -13.56
CA GLN A 366 -14.47 -3.27 -14.29
C GLN A 366 -15.89 -3.12 -14.85
N CYS A 367 -16.67 -2.19 -14.28
CA CYS A 367 -18.00 -1.84 -14.75
C CYS A 367 -17.89 -0.82 -15.89
N MET A 368 -18.53 -1.12 -17.02
CA MET A 368 -18.50 -0.27 -18.21
C MET A 368 -19.89 -0.24 -18.87
N LYS A 369 -20.37 0.96 -19.19
CA LYS A 369 -21.67 1.15 -19.89
C LYS A 369 -21.66 0.47 -21.25
N GLY A 370 -22.75 -0.24 -21.58
CA GLY A 370 -22.89 -0.97 -22.85
C GLY A 370 -22.09 -2.27 -22.93
N VAL A 371 -21.36 -2.65 -21.85
CA VAL A 371 -20.57 -3.88 -21.80
C VAL A 371 -21.12 -4.87 -20.78
N ASN A 372 -21.42 -4.41 -19.54
CA ASN A 372 -21.77 -5.36 -18.48
C ASN A 372 -22.77 -4.86 -17.43
N ARG A 373 -23.26 -3.62 -17.53
CA ARG A 373 -24.04 -3.00 -16.45
C ARG A 373 -25.55 -3.26 -16.51
N LYS A 374 -26.10 -3.58 -17.68
CA LYS A 374 -27.56 -3.67 -17.90
C LYS A 374 -27.94 -4.97 -18.62
N PRO A 375 -29.15 -5.46 -18.40
CA PRO A 375 -29.70 -6.55 -19.22
C PRO A 375 -29.57 -6.24 -20.72
N GLY A 376 -29.03 -7.20 -21.48
CA GLY A 376 -28.75 -7.05 -22.91
C GLY A 376 -27.29 -6.65 -23.23
N ASP A 377 -26.53 -6.18 -22.26
CA ASP A 377 -25.09 -5.97 -22.43
C ASP A 377 -24.35 -7.31 -22.61
N PRO A 378 -23.27 -7.38 -23.43
CA PRO A 378 -22.57 -8.62 -23.77
C PRO A 378 -22.08 -9.42 -22.54
N ASN A 379 -21.64 -8.75 -21.48
CA ASN A 379 -21.10 -9.36 -20.26
C ASN A 379 -22.00 -9.18 -19.04
N TYR A 380 -23.30 -8.91 -19.22
CA TYR A 380 -24.23 -8.75 -18.10
C TYR A 380 -24.33 -10.00 -17.22
N ASP A 381 -24.35 -11.18 -17.83
CA ASP A 381 -24.34 -12.47 -17.13
C ASP A 381 -23.10 -12.64 -16.24
N LEU A 382 -21.95 -12.14 -16.67
CA LEU A 382 -20.71 -12.15 -15.89
C LEU A 382 -20.75 -11.11 -14.77
N PHE A 383 -21.43 -9.97 -14.96
CA PHE A 383 -21.67 -9.04 -13.87
C PHE A 383 -22.56 -9.66 -12.79
N GLN A 384 -23.62 -10.40 -13.15
CA GLN A 384 -24.43 -11.15 -12.21
C GLN A 384 -23.61 -12.19 -11.43
N LEU A 385 -22.69 -12.88 -12.11
CA LEU A 385 -21.77 -13.82 -11.47
C LEU A 385 -20.77 -13.11 -10.53
N ALA A 386 -20.32 -11.91 -10.89
CA ALA A 386 -19.48 -11.07 -10.03
C ALA A 386 -20.19 -10.68 -8.74
N LEU A 387 -21.45 -10.23 -8.82
CA LEU A 387 -22.29 -9.92 -7.66
C LEU A 387 -22.47 -11.13 -6.74
N LYS A 388 -22.69 -12.31 -7.33
CA LYS A 388 -22.76 -13.57 -6.58
C LYS A 388 -21.43 -13.88 -5.88
N SER A 389 -20.30 -13.70 -6.56
CA SER A 389 -18.98 -13.89 -5.94
C SER A 389 -18.78 -12.92 -4.77
N THR A 390 -19.08 -11.63 -4.94
CA THR A 390 -18.97 -10.62 -3.87
C THR A 390 -19.82 -10.99 -2.66
N SER A 391 -21.05 -11.46 -2.88
CA SER A 391 -21.95 -11.86 -1.78
C SER A 391 -21.40 -13.01 -0.94
N LEU A 392 -20.61 -13.89 -1.53
CA LEU A 392 -20.05 -15.10 -0.89
C LEU A 392 -18.60 -14.93 -0.42
N ARG A 393 -17.82 -14.06 -1.07
CA ARG A 393 -16.35 -14.03 -0.94
C ARG A 393 -15.76 -12.63 -0.71
N LEU A 394 -16.57 -11.59 -0.59
CA LEU A 394 -16.13 -10.19 -0.48
C LEU A 394 -15.43 -9.63 -1.74
N TYR A 395 -15.12 -10.46 -2.69
CA TYR A 395 -14.54 -10.09 -3.98
C TYR A 395 -15.42 -10.60 -5.13
N PRO A 396 -15.40 -9.89 -6.29
CA PRO A 396 -14.62 -8.68 -6.61
C PRO A 396 -15.18 -7.41 -5.99
N ASN A 397 -14.32 -6.37 -5.92
CA ASN A 397 -14.76 -4.98 -5.82
C ASN A 397 -15.08 -4.46 -7.23
N TYR A 398 -15.60 -3.24 -7.35
CA TYR A 398 -16.09 -2.69 -8.63
C TYR A 398 -15.35 -1.41 -8.99
N ALA A 399 -14.75 -1.37 -10.17
CA ALA A 399 -14.10 -0.19 -10.74
C ALA A 399 -14.95 0.41 -11.86
N ASN A 400 -15.11 1.72 -11.86
CA ASN A 400 -15.93 2.44 -12.84
C ASN A 400 -15.08 2.91 -14.02
N VAL A 401 -15.12 2.20 -15.14
CA VAL A 401 -14.39 2.58 -16.36
C VAL A 401 -14.82 3.94 -16.87
N ASP A 402 -16.12 4.25 -16.73
CA ASP A 402 -16.74 5.49 -17.18
C ASP A 402 -16.63 6.65 -16.18
N TRP A 403 -15.83 6.49 -15.11
CA TRP A 403 -15.60 7.54 -14.13
C TRP A 403 -15.06 8.81 -14.79
N SER A 404 -15.62 9.98 -14.43
CA SER A 404 -15.26 11.27 -15.03
C SER A 404 -13.76 11.61 -14.94
N GLY A 405 -13.06 11.15 -13.87
CA GLY A 405 -11.63 11.31 -13.71
C GLY A 405 -10.78 10.47 -14.66
N ASN A 406 -11.38 9.50 -15.39
CA ASN A 406 -10.72 8.72 -16.42
C ASN A 406 -11.05 9.21 -17.85
N ALA A 407 -11.58 10.40 -17.99
CA ALA A 407 -11.93 10.97 -19.29
C ALA A 407 -10.74 10.93 -20.25
N GLY A 408 -11.01 10.65 -21.54
CA GLY A 408 -10.00 10.53 -22.58
C GLY A 408 -9.40 9.12 -22.74
N TYR A 409 -9.94 8.12 -22.01
CA TYR A 409 -9.58 6.72 -22.29
C TYR A 409 -10.04 6.31 -23.71
N ASP A 410 -9.34 5.37 -24.30
CA ASP A 410 -9.67 4.81 -25.62
C ASP A 410 -10.52 3.53 -25.44
N ILE A 411 -11.75 3.52 -25.96
CA ILE A 411 -12.66 2.38 -25.89
C ILE A 411 -12.11 1.10 -26.60
N HIS A 412 -11.11 1.26 -27.45
CA HIS A 412 -10.46 0.16 -28.19
C HIS A 412 -9.14 -0.27 -27.56
N ASP A 413 -8.66 0.43 -26.51
CA ASP A 413 -7.42 0.11 -25.82
C ASP A 413 -7.67 -0.14 -24.32
N PRO A 414 -7.80 -1.41 -23.88
CA PRO A 414 -8.08 -1.75 -22.50
C PRO A 414 -6.99 -1.31 -21.53
N ARG A 415 -5.77 -0.99 -21.99
CA ARG A 415 -4.69 -0.44 -21.16
C ARG A 415 -5.02 0.95 -20.61
N THR A 416 -6.00 1.64 -21.23
CA THR A 416 -6.45 2.99 -20.84
C THR A 416 -7.68 2.97 -19.92
N TYR A 417 -8.32 1.82 -19.74
CA TYR A 417 -9.50 1.68 -18.89
C TYR A 417 -9.15 1.99 -17.44
N PHE A 418 -10.10 2.58 -16.73
CA PHE A 418 -9.88 2.79 -15.30
C PHE A 418 -9.65 1.45 -14.61
N SER A 419 -8.50 1.34 -13.98
CA SER A 419 -8.07 0.20 -13.18
C SER A 419 -7.45 0.70 -11.90
N THR A 420 -7.54 -0.09 -10.85
CA THR A 420 -7.04 0.27 -9.54
C THR A 420 -6.41 -0.94 -8.85
N MET A 421 -5.77 -0.70 -7.73
CA MET A 421 -5.25 -1.74 -6.85
C MET A 421 -6.21 -2.00 -5.69
N GLY A 422 -6.10 -3.16 -5.06
CA GLY A 422 -6.91 -3.51 -3.90
C GLY A 422 -6.87 -2.46 -2.79
N CYS A 423 -5.76 -1.76 -2.64
CA CYS A 423 -5.56 -0.64 -1.73
C CYS A 423 -6.20 0.68 -2.20
N ARG A 424 -6.76 0.78 -3.41
CA ARG A 424 -7.34 1.95 -4.09
C ARG A 424 -6.41 2.82 -4.92
N THR A 425 -5.11 2.56 -4.96
CA THR A 425 -4.17 3.32 -5.80
C THR A 425 -4.60 3.24 -7.27
N ALA A 426 -4.65 4.37 -7.93
CA ALA A 426 -4.97 4.49 -9.35
C ALA A 426 -3.96 5.36 -10.07
N ASN A 427 -3.66 5.02 -11.33
CA ASN A 427 -2.84 5.83 -12.21
C ASN A 427 -3.74 6.80 -12.98
N GLY A 428 -3.60 8.09 -12.70
CA GLY A 428 -4.32 9.15 -13.40
C GLY A 428 -3.67 9.54 -14.73
N PHE A 429 -4.09 10.69 -15.27
CA PHE A 429 -3.53 11.31 -16.47
C PHE A 429 -2.03 11.54 -16.31
N ASP A 430 -1.24 11.06 -17.27
CA ASP A 430 0.22 11.23 -17.30
C ASP A 430 0.63 12.48 -18.07
N ILE A 431 1.16 13.48 -17.37
CA ILE A 431 1.66 14.70 -18.00
C ILE A 431 2.92 14.49 -18.83
N ASN A 432 3.61 13.35 -18.60
CA ASN A 432 4.86 12.99 -19.28
C ASN A 432 4.66 11.95 -20.40
N ALA A 433 3.39 11.66 -20.76
CA ALA A 433 3.11 10.71 -21.85
C ALA A 433 3.85 11.14 -23.14
N GLU A 434 4.49 10.18 -23.78
CA GLU A 434 5.21 10.42 -25.04
C GLU A 434 4.22 10.87 -26.14
N PRO A 435 4.64 11.77 -27.04
CA PRO A 435 3.80 12.22 -28.14
C PRO A 435 3.23 11.02 -28.94
N GLY A 436 1.92 11.02 -29.13
CA GLY A 436 1.22 9.94 -29.84
C GLY A 436 0.80 8.75 -28.96
N THR A 437 1.13 8.73 -27.69
CA THR A 437 0.61 7.75 -26.72
C THR A 437 -0.55 8.33 -25.92
N ASN A 438 -1.53 7.47 -25.58
CA ASN A 438 -2.64 7.92 -24.75
C ASN A 438 -2.15 8.16 -23.30
N PRO A 439 -2.35 9.35 -22.71
CA PRO A 439 -1.91 9.65 -21.35
C PRO A 439 -2.68 8.89 -20.26
N GLN A 440 -3.74 8.15 -20.62
CA GLN A 440 -4.50 7.29 -19.72
C GLN A 440 -3.96 5.86 -19.66
N ILE A 441 -2.87 5.50 -20.34
CA ILE A 441 -2.24 4.17 -20.18
C ILE A 441 -1.87 3.95 -18.70
N LYS A 442 -2.28 2.81 -18.16
CA LYS A 442 -2.10 2.44 -16.75
C LYS A 442 -0.86 1.56 -16.53
N ASP A 443 -0.52 0.73 -17.50
CA ASP A 443 0.59 -0.23 -17.42
C ASP A 443 1.95 0.44 -17.31
N GLY A 444 2.85 -0.21 -16.58
CA GLY A 444 4.22 0.26 -16.36
C GLY A 444 4.33 1.49 -15.46
N ARG A 445 3.26 1.83 -14.75
CA ARG A 445 3.14 3.02 -13.88
C ARG A 445 2.61 2.63 -12.51
N GLY A 446 2.86 3.47 -11.52
CA GLY A 446 2.33 3.27 -10.18
C GLY A 446 2.55 4.47 -9.27
N ASN A 447 2.11 4.34 -8.03
CA ASN A 447 2.42 5.31 -6.99
C ASN A 447 3.87 5.12 -6.55
N ILE A 448 4.67 6.17 -6.65
CA ILE A 448 6.11 6.12 -6.31
C ILE A 448 6.29 6.12 -4.80
N CYS A 449 5.70 7.11 -4.13
CA CYS A 449 5.75 7.25 -2.68
C CYS A 449 4.57 8.11 -2.21
N PRO A 450 3.82 7.69 -1.19
CA PRO A 450 2.78 8.51 -0.58
C PRO A 450 3.26 9.21 0.67
N VAL A 451 2.67 10.37 0.95
CA VAL A 451 2.66 11.00 2.27
C VAL A 451 1.21 11.29 2.69
N THR A 452 0.94 11.34 3.98
CA THR A 452 -0.42 11.63 4.51
C THR A 452 -0.39 12.77 5.49
N ILE A 453 -1.17 13.81 5.22
CA ILE A 453 -1.39 14.95 6.12
C ILE A 453 -2.42 14.54 7.18
N ILE A 454 -2.08 14.72 8.44
CA ILE A 454 -2.95 14.44 9.59
C ILE A 454 -3.75 15.69 9.91
N LEU A 455 -4.90 15.85 9.25
CA LEU A 455 -5.72 17.05 9.31
C LEU A 455 -6.14 17.45 10.74
N PRO A 456 -6.54 16.53 11.65
CA PRO A 456 -6.90 16.90 13.02
C PRO A 456 -5.78 17.60 13.79
N THR A 457 -4.52 17.21 13.58
CA THR A 457 -3.37 17.87 14.19
C THR A 457 -3.27 19.34 13.75
N LEU A 458 -3.46 19.61 12.45
CA LEU A 458 -3.43 20.97 11.91
C LEU A 458 -4.60 21.82 12.41
N ALA A 459 -5.79 21.23 12.56
CA ALA A 459 -6.96 21.90 13.13
C ALA A 459 -6.73 22.34 14.59
N MET A 460 -6.08 21.49 15.39
CA MET A 460 -5.68 21.86 16.76
C MET A 460 -4.64 22.98 16.79
N GLU A 461 -3.67 22.97 15.87
CA GLU A 461 -2.67 24.05 15.74
C GLU A 461 -3.30 25.36 15.33
N ALA A 462 -4.40 25.33 14.59
CA ALA A 462 -5.21 26.50 14.24
C ALA A 462 -6.11 26.99 15.40
N ASN A 463 -6.18 26.27 16.51
CA ASN A 463 -7.09 26.51 17.63
C ASN A 463 -8.58 26.56 17.22
N GLY A 464 -8.98 25.76 16.23
CA GLY A 464 -10.33 25.72 15.70
C GLY A 464 -10.72 26.89 14.77
N ASP A 465 -9.79 27.76 14.41
CA ASP A 465 -10.02 28.84 13.46
C ASP A 465 -9.90 28.30 12.02
N VAL A 466 -10.96 28.47 11.23
CA VAL A 466 -11.04 27.90 9.86
C VAL A 466 -10.05 28.58 8.91
N ASP A 467 -9.94 29.92 8.94
CA ASP A 467 -9.07 30.64 8.00
C ASP A 467 -7.61 30.33 8.30
N LYS A 468 -7.24 30.34 9.58
CA LYS A 468 -5.91 29.94 10.03
C LYS A 468 -5.61 28.46 9.71
N PHE A 469 -6.59 27.56 9.82
CA PHE A 469 -6.43 26.18 9.41
C PHE A 469 -6.12 26.06 7.92
N MET A 470 -6.83 26.79 7.06
CA MET A 470 -6.59 26.77 5.62
C MET A 470 -5.18 27.26 5.26
N GLU A 471 -4.67 28.30 5.96
CA GLU A 471 -3.28 28.77 5.78
C GLU A 471 -2.25 27.72 6.22
N ILE A 472 -2.48 27.04 7.36
CA ILE A 472 -1.61 25.97 7.86
C ILE A 472 -1.64 24.77 6.92
N LEU A 473 -2.82 24.40 6.41
CA LEU A 473 -2.99 23.32 5.46
C LEU A 473 -2.26 23.61 4.15
N ASP A 474 -2.36 24.81 3.61
CA ASP A 474 -1.65 25.20 2.39
C ASP A 474 -0.13 25.02 2.54
N LYS A 475 0.43 25.46 3.67
CA LYS A 475 1.85 25.23 4.00
C LYS A 475 2.18 23.75 4.16
N ALA A 476 1.29 22.97 4.78
CA ALA A 476 1.50 21.53 4.95
C ALA A 476 1.47 20.79 3.59
N ILE A 477 0.61 21.19 2.66
CA ILE A 477 0.60 20.65 1.28
C ILE A 477 1.92 20.97 0.55
N ALA A 478 2.46 22.19 0.74
CA ALA A 478 3.77 22.55 0.20
C ALA A 478 4.91 21.73 0.81
N ASP A 479 4.87 21.48 2.12
CA ASP A 479 5.84 20.61 2.79
C ASP A 479 5.72 19.15 2.28
N ALA A 480 4.51 18.66 2.08
CA ALA A 480 4.26 17.31 1.53
C ALA A 480 4.85 17.18 0.11
N ARG A 481 4.69 18.21 -0.72
CA ARG A 481 5.35 18.29 -2.05
C ARG A 481 6.87 18.15 -1.92
N ASP A 482 7.50 18.92 -1.03
CA ASP A 482 8.95 18.90 -0.86
C ASP A 482 9.46 17.57 -0.37
N GLN A 483 8.77 16.93 0.59
CA GLN A 483 9.07 15.58 1.07
C GLN A 483 8.96 14.53 -0.03
N LEU A 484 7.96 14.64 -0.90
CA LEU A 484 7.78 13.73 -2.03
C LEU A 484 8.88 13.90 -3.08
N ILE A 485 9.29 15.12 -3.39
CA ILE A 485 10.40 15.39 -4.33
C ILE A 485 11.71 14.85 -3.75
N GLU A 486 11.99 15.09 -2.47
CA GLU A 486 13.19 14.58 -1.77
C GLU A 486 13.30 13.06 -1.90
N ARG A 487 12.21 12.34 -1.59
CA ARG A 487 12.18 10.88 -1.71
C ARG A 487 12.25 10.39 -3.16
N PHE A 488 11.55 11.07 -4.06
CA PHE A 488 11.59 10.77 -5.50
C PHE A 488 13.00 10.89 -6.06
N ASP A 489 13.72 11.96 -5.75
CA ASP A 489 15.10 12.17 -6.19
C ASP A 489 16.04 11.10 -5.63
N TRP A 490 15.84 10.70 -4.37
CA TRP A 490 16.59 9.60 -3.75
C TRP A 490 16.35 8.26 -4.46
N ILE A 491 15.09 7.93 -4.77
CA ILE A 491 14.74 6.71 -5.51
C ILE A 491 15.37 6.75 -6.91
N CYS A 492 15.30 7.89 -7.60
CA CYS A 492 15.89 8.06 -8.94
C CYS A 492 17.42 7.96 -8.97
N ALA A 493 18.08 8.19 -7.85
CA ALA A 493 19.53 8.09 -7.72
C ALA A 493 20.05 6.65 -7.50
N GLN A 494 19.14 5.67 -7.33
CA GLN A 494 19.53 4.28 -7.13
C GLN A 494 20.07 3.64 -8.41
N ASP A 495 20.89 2.57 -8.24
CA ASP A 495 21.33 1.75 -9.36
C ASP A 495 20.16 0.87 -9.85
N PRO A 496 19.78 0.89 -11.13
CA PRO A 496 18.76 0.01 -11.69
C PRO A 496 18.97 -1.48 -11.41
N LYS A 497 20.20 -1.92 -11.20
CA LYS A 497 20.54 -3.29 -10.82
C LYS A 497 19.96 -3.71 -9.46
N SER A 498 19.60 -2.75 -8.59
CA SER A 498 18.92 -3.03 -7.33
C SER A 498 17.52 -3.63 -7.54
N ALA A 499 16.91 -3.39 -8.71
CA ALA A 499 15.60 -3.91 -9.12
C ALA A 499 15.64 -4.40 -10.57
N GLN A 500 16.56 -5.32 -10.87
CA GLN A 500 16.89 -5.78 -12.21
C GLN A 500 15.66 -6.30 -12.98
N PHE A 501 14.81 -7.12 -12.36
CA PHE A 501 13.59 -7.62 -13.00
C PHE A 501 12.72 -6.47 -13.51
N MET A 502 12.56 -5.43 -12.70
CA MET A 502 11.68 -4.30 -13.00
C MET A 502 12.23 -3.40 -14.12
N TYR A 503 13.55 -3.18 -14.20
CA TYR A 503 14.13 -2.25 -15.17
C TYR A 503 14.64 -2.90 -16.46
N GLU A 504 14.94 -4.20 -16.46
CA GLU A 504 15.52 -4.87 -17.65
C GLU A 504 14.48 -5.54 -18.57
N ASN A 505 13.20 -5.65 -18.19
CA ASN A 505 12.19 -6.43 -18.90
C ASN A 505 11.06 -5.59 -19.54
N GLY A 506 11.25 -4.29 -19.68
CA GLY A 506 10.19 -3.42 -20.21
C GLY A 506 8.99 -3.24 -19.27
N THR A 507 9.17 -3.58 -17.99
CA THR A 507 8.11 -3.51 -16.97
C THR A 507 7.74 -2.08 -16.63
N MET A 508 8.66 -1.13 -16.80
CA MET A 508 8.48 0.28 -16.49
C MET A 508 8.26 1.11 -17.77
N LEU A 509 7.13 1.80 -17.83
CA LEU A 509 6.80 2.68 -18.95
C LEU A 509 7.87 3.76 -19.14
N GLY A 510 8.36 3.90 -20.38
CA GLY A 510 9.30 4.97 -20.75
C GLY A 510 10.70 4.82 -20.16
N TYR A 511 11.06 3.67 -19.58
CA TYR A 511 12.41 3.45 -19.06
C TYR A 511 13.46 3.47 -20.19
N LYS A 512 14.49 4.29 -20.00
CA LYS A 512 15.64 4.39 -20.89
C LYS A 512 16.92 4.23 -20.06
N PRO A 513 17.70 3.17 -20.28
CA PRO A 513 18.90 2.90 -19.48
C PRO A 513 19.88 4.06 -19.41
N GLU A 514 20.05 4.81 -20.50
CA GLU A 514 20.96 5.95 -20.61
C GLU A 514 20.49 7.19 -19.81
N GLU A 515 19.18 7.31 -19.55
CA GLU A 515 18.58 8.38 -18.75
C GLU A 515 18.36 7.97 -17.27
N GLY A 516 18.56 6.68 -16.95
CA GLY A 516 18.39 6.12 -15.61
C GLY A 516 16.95 5.99 -15.16
N ILE A 517 16.76 5.71 -13.87
CA ILE A 517 15.47 5.41 -13.25
C ILE A 517 14.45 6.55 -13.42
N ARG A 518 14.89 7.80 -13.43
CA ARG A 518 14.01 8.98 -13.60
C ARG A 518 13.20 8.93 -14.88
N SER A 519 13.74 8.36 -15.96
CA SER A 519 13.04 8.21 -17.25
C SER A 519 11.72 7.43 -17.13
N ALA A 520 11.69 6.45 -16.24
CA ALA A 520 10.50 5.68 -15.91
C ALA A 520 9.63 6.31 -14.84
N LEU A 521 10.23 6.72 -13.71
CA LEU A 521 9.47 7.16 -12.55
C LEU A 521 8.76 8.51 -12.75
N LYS A 522 9.18 9.35 -13.70
CA LYS A 522 8.44 10.57 -14.09
C LYS A 522 6.99 10.29 -14.53
N HIS A 523 6.71 9.05 -15.01
CA HIS A 523 5.37 8.61 -15.41
C HIS A 523 4.51 8.14 -14.22
N GLY A 524 5.13 7.83 -13.07
CA GLY A 524 4.44 7.44 -11.85
C GLY A 524 3.82 8.62 -11.11
N THR A 525 3.08 8.31 -10.04
CA THR A 525 2.34 9.31 -9.25
C THR A 525 3.08 9.61 -7.94
N LEU A 526 3.15 10.89 -7.59
CA LEU A 526 3.52 11.39 -6.27
C LEU A 526 2.25 11.74 -5.50
N ALA A 527 1.91 10.97 -4.49
CA ALA A 527 0.60 11.00 -3.87
C ALA A 527 0.59 11.79 -2.55
N ILE A 528 -0.22 12.86 -2.51
CA ILE A 528 -0.51 13.64 -1.30
C ILE A 528 -1.83 13.16 -0.74
N GLY A 529 -1.79 12.45 0.39
CA GLY A 529 -2.94 11.92 1.08
C GLY A 529 -3.36 12.76 2.28
N GLN A 530 -4.53 12.42 2.84
CA GLN A 530 -5.04 13.04 4.06
C GLN A 530 -5.75 12.01 4.95
N LEU A 531 -5.86 12.31 6.25
CA LEU A 531 -6.49 11.48 7.26
C LEU A 531 -7.32 12.34 8.22
N GLY A 532 -8.49 11.84 8.63
CA GLY A 532 -9.28 12.43 9.72
C GLY A 532 -10.08 13.66 9.32
N LEU A 533 -10.64 13.70 8.11
CA LEU A 533 -11.49 14.81 7.67
C LEU A 533 -12.69 15.02 8.62
N ALA A 534 -13.37 13.95 8.99
CA ALA A 534 -14.54 14.03 9.88
C ALA A 534 -14.18 14.67 11.23
N GLU A 535 -13.10 14.22 11.86
CA GLU A 535 -12.60 14.76 13.14
C GLU A 535 -12.13 16.20 13.01
N THR A 536 -11.51 16.56 11.87
CA THR A 536 -11.09 17.94 11.56
C THR A 536 -12.28 18.87 11.52
N LEU A 537 -13.34 18.49 10.83
CA LEU A 537 -14.58 19.26 10.75
C LEU A 537 -15.24 19.40 12.14
N GLN A 538 -15.18 18.35 12.96
CA GLN A 538 -15.64 18.41 14.35
C GLN A 538 -14.86 19.43 15.17
N ILE A 539 -13.54 19.51 15.03
CA ILE A 539 -12.70 20.49 15.73
C ILE A 539 -13.02 21.92 15.26
N LEU A 540 -13.18 22.12 13.94
CA LEU A 540 -13.33 23.46 13.36
C LEU A 540 -14.73 24.03 13.52
N ILE A 541 -15.79 23.22 13.33
CA ILE A 541 -17.18 23.71 13.28
C ILE A 541 -18.17 22.87 14.08
N GLY A 542 -17.72 21.85 14.83
CA GLY A 542 -18.59 20.98 15.63
C GLY A 542 -19.51 20.06 14.82
N LYS A 543 -19.24 19.84 13.55
CA LYS A 543 -20.04 19.02 12.63
C LYS A 543 -19.08 18.24 11.73
N ASP A 544 -19.56 17.15 11.11
CA ASP A 544 -18.80 16.42 10.08
C ASP A 544 -19.44 16.59 8.66
N GLN A 545 -18.86 15.94 7.66
CA GLN A 545 -19.30 16.05 6.26
C GLN A 545 -20.68 15.47 5.97
N THR A 546 -21.34 14.86 6.94
CA THR A 546 -22.75 14.44 6.79
C THR A 546 -23.73 15.61 6.92
N SER A 547 -23.26 16.74 7.45
CA SER A 547 -24.03 17.99 7.52
C SER A 547 -23.75 18.88 6.30
N PRO A 548 -24.69 19.73 5.87
CA PRO A 548 -24.48 20.66 4.75
C PRO A 548 -23.27 21.59 4.95
N GLU A 549 -23.11 22.15 6.16
CA GLU A 549 -22.00 23.06 6.47
C GLU A 549 -20.67 22.31 6.53
N GLY A 550 -20.67 21.09 7.09
CA GLY A 550 -19.50 20.22 7.08
C GLY A 550 -19.09 19.84 5.68
N MET A 551 -20.04 19.52 4.80
CA MET A 551 -19.76 19.21 3.39
C MET A 551 -19.20 20.42 2.63
N GLU A 552 -19.72 21.63 2.88
CA GLU A 552 -19.20 22.84 2.26
C GLU A 552 -17.74 23.08 2.62
N LEU A 553 -17.38 22.94 3.91
CA LEU A 553 -16.00 23.08 4.35
C LEU A 553 -15.12 21.93 3.85
N ALA A 554 -15.64 20.71 3.84
CA ALA A 554 -14.94 19.55 3.26
C ALA A 554 -14.54 19.80 1.80
N LYS A 555 -15.48 20.30 0.98
CA LYS A 555 -15.22 20.66 -0.42
C LYS A 555 -14.14 21.75 -0.57
N LYS A 556 -14.11 22.75 0.32
CA LYS A 556 -13.07 23.78 0.32
C LYS A 556 -11.70 23.18 0.63
N ILE A 557 -11.62 22.26 1.60
CA ILE A 557 -10.39 21.56 1.97
C ILE A 557 -9.89 20.73 0.78
N GLU A 558 -10.75 19.90 0.20
CA GLU A 558 -10.38 19.02 -0.91
C GLU A 558 -10.04 19.80 -2.20
N GLN A 559 -10.72 20.92 -2.43
CA GLN A 559 -10.39 21.83 -3.56
C GLN A 559 -8.98 22.39 -3.43
N LEU A 560 -8.54 22.78 -2.23
CA LEU A 560 -7.17 23.24 -2.01
C LEU A 560 -6.14 22.15 -2.35
N PHE A 561 -6.37 20.91 -1.93
CA PHE A 561 -5.51 19.78 -2.33
C PHE A 561 -5.44 19.61 -3.84
N LYS A 562 -6.59 19.64 -4.50
CA LYS A 562 -6.70 19.46 -5.96
C LYS A 562 -5.96 20.57 -6.71
N ASP A 563 -6.18 21.82 -6.32
CA ASP A 563 -5.57 22.99 -6.97
C ASP A 563 -4.04 22.97 -6.82
N ARG A 564 -3.54 22.68 -5.63
CA ARG A 564 -2.10 22.59 -5.38
C ARG A 564 -1.45 21.42 -6.12
N CYS A 565 -2.07 20.25 -6.15
CA CYS A 565 -1.56 19.13 -6.94
C CYS A 565 -1.53 19.45 -8.43
N ALA A 566 -2.54 20.14 -8.97
CA ALA A 566 -2.57 20.58 -10.36
C ALA A 566 -1.46 21.61 -10.65
N GLU A 567 -1.26 22.60 -9.78
CA GLU A 567 -0.16 23.57 -9.87
C GLU A 567 1.21 22.87 -9.87
N TYR A 568 1.44 21.98 -8.91
CA TYR A 568 2.71 21.28 -8.78
C TYR A 568 2.98 20.37 -9.98
N LYS A 569 1.96 19.72 -10.52
CA LYS A 569 2.04 18.91 -11.73
C LYS A 569 2.58 19.71 -12.91
N GLN A 570 2.08 20.91 -13.11
CA GLN A 570 2.55 21.80 -14.19
C GLN A 570 3.94 22.37 -13.92
N LYS A 571 4.22 22.76 -12.68
CA LYS A 571 5.47 23.42 -12.29
C LYS A 571 6.66 22.45 -12.30
N TYR A 572 6.50 21.28 -11.73
CA TYR A 572 7.60 20.31 -11.55
C TYR A 572 7.65 19.25 -12.64
N LYS A 573 6.64 19.18 -13.52
CA LYS A 573 6.51 18.14 -14.55
C LYS A 573 6.55 16.72 -13.95
N LEU A 574 5.88 16.53 -12.82
CA LEU A 574 5.70 15.28 -12.12
C LEU A 574 4.21 15.08 -11.83
N ASN A 575 3.74 13.83 -11.82
CA ASN A 575 2.32 13.51 -11.64
C ASN A 575 1.90 13.59 -10.17
N PHE A 576 1.84 14.78 -9.58
CA PHE A 576 1.24 14.98 -8.27
C PHE A 576 -0.26 14.68 -8.31
N GLY A 577 -0.75 13.97 -7.31
CA GLY A 577 -2.15 13.60 -7.22
C GLY A 577 -2.67 13.55 -5.79
N VAL A 578 -3.95 13.88 -5.63
CA VAL A 578 -4.66 13.74 -4.35
C VAL A 578 -4.99 12.27 -4.14
N TYR A 579 -4.59 11.72 -3.00
CA TYR A 579 -4.77 10.33 -2.64
C TYR A 579 -5.56 10.20 -1.33
N TYR A 580 -6.70 9.54 -1.41
CA TYR A 580 -7.46 9.22 -0.21
C TYR A 580 -6.88 7.97 0.43
N THR A 581 -5.82 8.21 1.19
CA THR A 581 -4.93 7.20 1.74
C THR A 581 -5.71 6.10 2.47
N PRO A 582 -5.36 4.80 2.30
CA PRO A 582 -5.92 3.74 3.13
C PRO A 582 -5.60 3.92 4.62
N ALA A 583 -4.57 4.67 4.94
CA ALA A 583 -4.04 5.01 6.25
C ALA A 583 -3.73 3.82 7.17
N GLU A 584 -4.37 2.69 6.99
CA GLU A 584 -4.03 1.41 7.62
C GLU A 584 -3.75 1.52 9.13
N ASN A 585 -2.53 1.19 9.55
CA ASN A 585 -2.09 1.35 10.93
C ASN A 585 -2.03 2.81 11.38
N LEU A 586 -1.90 3.75 10.45
CA LEU A 586 -1.80 5.18 10.74
C LEU A 586 -3.07 5.71 11.42
N CYS A 587 -4.26 5.18 11.10
CA CYS A 587 -5.50 5.57 11.80
C CYS A 587 -5.35 5.44 13.33
N TYR A 588 -4.70 4.37 13.80
CA TYR A 588 -4.42 4.12 15.21
C TYR A 588 -3.22 4.91 15.74
N THR A 589 -2.08 4.85 15.03
CA THR A 589 -0.83 5.45 15.52
C THR A 589 -0.89 6.98 15.55
N ALA A 590 -1.57 7.59 14.57
CA ALA A 590 -1.81 9.03 14.55
C ALA A 590 -2.77 9.45 15.68
N MET A 591 -3.82 8.67 15.94
CA MET A 591 -4.74 8.92 17.05
C MET A 591 -4.02 8.82 18.41
N LYS A 592 -3.15 7.83 18.58
CA LYS A 592 -2.38 7.68 19.82
C LYS A 592 -1.49 8.92 20.06
N LYS A 593 -0.70 9.34 19.07
CA LYS A 593 0.12 10.56 19.17
C LYS A 593 -0.71 11.82 19.42
N PHE A 594 -1.89 11.88 18.81
CA PHE A 594 -2.82 12.99 19.02
C PHE A 594 -3.32 13.02 20.46
N LYS A 595 -3.76 11.89 21.02
CA LYS A 595 -4.20 11.78 22.42
C LYS A 595 -3.08 12.12 23.41
N ASP A 596 -1.85 11.66 23.13
CA ASP A 596 -0.69 11.96 23.98
C ASP A 596 -0.41 13.48 24.06
N LYS A 597 -0.70 14.23 22.99
CA LYS A 597 -0.45 15.67 22.92
C LYS A 597 -1.64 16.52 23.35
N TYR A 598 -2.87 16.15 22.97
CA TYR A 598 -4.07 16.99 23.13
C TYR A 598 -5.12 16.40 24.09
N GLY A 599 -4.92 15.16 24.53
CA GLY A 599 -5.87 14.46 25.40
C GLY A 599 -7.09 13.90 24.66
N ILE A 600 -8.13 13.58 25.44
CA ILE A 600 -9.39 13.05 24.93
C ILE A 600 -10.35 14.21 24.67
N ILE A 601 -10.79 14.35 23.44
CA ILE A 601 -11.74 15.35 22.97
C ILE A 601 -12.99 14.61 22.48
N PRO A 602 -14.20 14.92 23.01
CA PRO A 602 -15.44 14.27 22.59
C PRO A 602 -15.67 14.37 21.07
N ASN A 603 -16.12 13.29 20.44
CA ASN A 603 -16.34 13.13 18.99
C ASN A 603 -15.09 13.28 18.11
N VAL A 604 -13.90 13.46 18.70
CA VAL A 604 -12.64 13.59 17.98
C VAL A 604 -11.69 12.47 18.37
N SER A 605 -11.30 12.38 19.65
CA SER A 605 -10.29 11.43 20.13
C SER A 605 -10.81 10.54 21.30
N ASP A 606 -12.11 10.36 21.42
CA ASP A 606 -12.77 9.47 22.37
C ASP A 606 -12.74 7.98 21.95
N ARG A 607 -12.07 7.65 20.86
CA ARG A 607 -11.83 6.30 20.32
C ARG A 607 -10.37 6.13 19.91
N ASP A 608 -9.98 4.90 19.55
CA ASP A 608 -8.57 4.58 19.29
C ASP A 608 -8.17 4.68 17.80
N PHE A 609 -8.99 5.29 16.96
CA PHE A 609 -8.69 5.49 15.55
C PHE A 609 -9.29 6.79 15.00
N PHE A 610 -8.62 7.41 14.03
CA PHE A 610 -9.20 8.43 13.19
C PHE A 610 -9.98 7.79 12.04
N THR A 611 -11.04 8.47 11.62
CA THR A 611 -11.79 8.10 10.41
C THR A 611 -10.86 8.15 9.20
N ASN A 612 -10.89 7.09 8.40
CA ASN A 612 -10.05 6.97 7.22
C ASN A 612 -10.44 8.00 6.17
N SER A 613 -9.49 8.82 5.75
CA SER A 613 -9.63 9.71 4.60
C SER A 613 -10.91 10.58 4.66
N ILE A 614 -11.73 10.54 3.61
CA ILE A 614 -12.99 11.32 3.49
C ILE A 614 -14.23 10.56 3.95
N HIS A 615 -14.08 9.33 4.42
CA HIS A 615 -15.23 8.47 4.69
C HIS A 615 -16.16 9.03 5.75
N VAL A 616 -17.44 8.73 5.59
CA VAL A 616 -18.40 8.85 6.69
C VAL A 616 -17.94 7.95 7.83
N PRO A 617 -17.90 8.46 9.08
CA PRO A 617 -17.48 7.66 10.22
C PRO A 617 -18.25 6.34 10.33
N VAL A 618 -17.56 5.25 10.56
CA VAL A 618 -18.12 3.88 10.53
C VAL A 618 -19.19 3.62 11.59
N TYR A 619 -19.23 4.42 12.64
CA TYR A 619 -20.22 4.33 13.74
C TYR A 619 -21.49 5.15 13.48
N LYS A 620 -21.58 5.87 12.35
CA LYS A 620 -22.80 6.63 12.02
C LYS A 620 -23.86 5.73 11.40
N GLU A 621 -25.06 5.82 11.94
CA GLU A 621 -26.24 5.21 11.35
C GLU A 621 -26.63 6.00 10.08
N ILE A 622 -26.48 5.37 8.92
CA ILE A 622 -26.75 5.96 7.63
C ILE A 622 -27.15 4.85 6.63
N SER A 623 -28.01 5.17 5.68
CA SER A 623 -28.29 4.20 4.60
C SER A 623 -27.12 4.07 3.64
N PRO A 624 -26.96 2.94 2.94
CA PRO A 624 -25.88 2.78 1.96
C PRO A 624 -25.98 3.80 0.82
N PHE A 625 -27.19 4.21 0.42
CA PHE A 625 -27.44 5.20 -0.62
C PHE A 625 -27.03 6.60 -0.17
N ASP A 626 -27.43 7.00 1.04
CA ASP A 626 -27.04 8.31 1.59
C ASP A 626 -25.52 8.41 1.78
N LYS A 627 -24.87 7.31 2.19
CA LYS A 627 -23.40 7.27 2.29
C LYS A 627 -22.76 7.47 0.93
N ILE A 628 -23.24 6.80 -0.12
CA ILE A 628 -22.77 6.99 -1.49
C ILE A 628 -22.99 8.43 -1.95
N ASP A 629 -24.14 9.03 -1.65
CA ASP A 629 -24.46 10.41 -2.00
C ASP A 629 -23.55 11.43 -1.32
N ILE A 630 -23.14 11.17 -0.08
CA ILE A 630 -22.21 12.00 0.66
C ILE A 630 -20.80 11.85 0.09
N GLU A 631 -20.28 10.62 -0.01
CA GLU A 631 -18.90 10.37 -0.41
C GLU A 631 -18.67 10.71 -1.90
N SER A 632 -19.66 10.52 -2.77
CA SER A 632 -19.58 10.87 -4.20
C SER A 632 -19.30 12.36 -4.46
N GLN A 633 -19.70 13.23 -3.54
CA GLN A 633 -19.42 14.67 -3.63
C GLN A 633 -17.94 15.00 -3.42
N LEU A 634 -17.16 14.08 -2.83
CA LEU A 634 -15.74 14.28 -2.51
C LEU A 634 -14.80 13.44 -3.39
N THR A 635 -15.27 12.34 -3.99
CA THR A 635 -14.41 11.44 -4.77
C THR A 635 -13.81 12.09 -6.02
N GLY A 636 -14.48 13.07 -6.62
CA GLY A 636 -14.01 13.80 -7.80
C GLY A 636 -12.79 14.74 -7.55
N TYR A 637 -12.39 14.94 -6.30
CA TYR A 637 -11.17 15.69 -5.98
C TYR A 637 -9.92 14.80 -6.02
N SER A 638 -10.08 13.47 -5.91
CA SER A 638 -8.97 12.53 -5.95
C SER A 638 -8.54 12.21 -7.38
N SER A 639 -7.23 12.16 -7.62
CA SER A 639 -6.64 11.75 -8.90
C SER A 639 -5.65 10.58 -8.77
N ALA A 640 -5.27 10.21 -7.55
CA ALA A 640 -4.31 9.14 -7.27
C ALA A 640 -4.97 7.91 -6.63
N GLY A 641 -6.27 7.94 -6.38
CA GLY A 641 -7.07 6.83 -5.91
C GLY A 641 -7.94 7.14 -4.70
N CYS A 642 -9.16 6.61 -4.75
CA CYS A 642 -10.11 6.61 -3.64
C CYS A 642 -11.03 5.39 -3.76
N ILE A 643 -11.72 5.06 -2.68
CA ILE A 643 -12.70 3.96 -2.63
C ILE A 643 -13.86 4.37 -1.73
N THR A 644 -15.04 3.88 -2.03
CA THR A 644 -16.21 3.95 -1.14
C THR A 644 -16.61 2.56 -0.70
N TYR A 645 -16.88 2.38 0.59
CA TYR A 645 -17.33 1.12 1.18
C TYR A 645 -18.76 1.23 1.68
N VAL A 646 -19.50 0.13 1.58
CA VAL A 646 -20.76 -0.06 2.32
C VAL A 646 -20.68 -1.32 3.16
N GLU A 647 -21.25 -1.26 4.38
CA GLU A 647 -21.29 -2.37 5.33
C GLU A 647 -22.69 -2.97 5.32
N LEU A 648 -22.84 -4.20 4.82
CA LEU A 648 -24.12 -4.91 4.77
C LEU A 648 -24.12 -6.09 5.74
N ASP A 649 -25.31 -6.58 6.08
CA ASP A 649 -25.45 -7.80 6.88
C ASP A 649 -25.44 -9.08 6.03
N GLY A 650 -25.38 -10.23 6.68
CA GLY A 650 -25.37 -11.53 6.00
C GLY A 650 -26.66 -11.87 5.27
N GLY A 651 -27.78 -11.18 5.52
CA GLY A 651 -29.06 -11.41 4.86
C GLY A 651 -29.06 -11.07 3.37
N VAL A 652 -28.15 -10.19 2.96
CA VAL A 652 -28.01 -9.73 1.57
C VAL A 652 -27.41 -10.80 0.65
N LYS A 653 -26.78 -11.86 1.20
CA LYS A 653 -26.11 -12.91 0.40
C LYS A 653 -27.01 -13.55 -0.67
N ASN A 654 -28.31 -13.58 -0.48
CA ASN A 654 -29.26 -14.17 -1.40
C ASN A 654 -30.02 -13.12 -2.24
N ASN A 655 -29.74 -11.83 -2.07
CA ASN A 655 -30.40 -10.75 -2.77
C ASN A 655 -29.47 -10.09 -3.79
N ILE A 656 -29.19 -10.78 -4.89
CA ILE A 656 -28.31 -10.28 -5.95
C ILE A 656 -28.87 -9.02 -6.61
N ALA A 657 -30.19 -8.89 -6.73
CA ALA A 657 -30.84 -7.70 -7.31
C ALA A 657 -30.57 -6.44 -6.46
N ALA A 658 -30.57 -6.56 -5.13
CA ALA A 658 -30.22 -5.43 -4.26
C ALA A 658 -28.74 -5.03 -4.42
N LEU A 659 -27.83 -6.01 -4.54
CA LEU A 659 -26.42 -5.73 -4.80
C LEU A 659 -26.21 -5.08 -6.16
N GLU A 660 -26.91 -5.53 -7.19
CA GLU A 660 -26.90 -4.91 -8.53
C GLU A 660 -27.34 -3.45 -8.47
N THR A 661 -28.46 -3.19 -7.80
CA THR A 661 -28.97 -1.82 -7.63
C THR A 661 -27.95 -0.93 -6.95
N LEU A 662 -27.32 -1.41 -5.88
CA LEU A 662 -26.35 -0.66 -5.12
C LEU A 662 -25.07 -0.37 -5.91
N VAL A 663 -24.51 -1.36 -6.61
CA VAL A 663 -23.34 -1.17 -7.47
C VAL A 663 -23.62 -0.19 -8.59
N ASN A 664 -24.74 -0.38 -9.30
CA ASN A 664 -25.12 0.52 -10.38
C ASN A 664 -25.37 1.95 -9.88
N TYR A 665 -25.97 2.12 -8.70
CA TYR A 665 -26.16 3.42 -8.07
C TYR A 665 -24.81 4.10 -7.79
N ALA A 666 -23.85 3.38 -7.22
CA ALA A 666 -22.51 3.92 -6.97
C ALA A 666 -21.79 4.33 -8.28
N MET A 667 -21.90 3.51 -9.33
CA MET A 667 -21.34 3.85 -10.66
C MET A 667 -22.01 5.08 -11.27
N ASP A 668 -23.33 5.21 -11.14
CA ASP A 668 -24.10 6.35 -11.68
C ASP A 668 -23.85 7.64 -10.88
N LYS A 669 -23.45 7.54 -9.63
CA LYS A 669 -22.97 8.66 -8.78
C LYS A 669 -21.50 9.00 -9.01
N ASP A 670 -20.91 8.47 -10.05
CA ASP A 670 -19.50 8.71 -10.43
C ASP A 670 -18.48 8.31 -9.35
N ILE A 671 -18.78 7.26 -8.57
CA ILE A 671 -17.81 6.63 -7.69
C ILE A 671 -16.80 5.87 -8.53
N PRO A 672 -15.47 6.13 -8.40
CA PRO A 672 -14.46 5.44 -9.21
C PRO A 672 -14.22 3.99 -8.78
N TYR A 673 -14.25 3.71 -7.48
CA TYR A 673 -13.97 2.39 -6.93
C TYR A 673 -14.89 2.11 -5.73
N PHE A 674 -15.58 0.99 -5.78
CA PHE A 674 -16.63 0.65 -4.83
C PHE A 674 -16.45 -0.76 -4.26
N ALA A 675 -16.64 -0.92 -2.96
CA ALA A 675 -16.56 -2.21 -2.30
C ALA A 675 -17.74 -2.45 -1.36
N ILE A 676 -18.20 -3.69 -1.33
CA ILE A 676 -19.25 -4.15 -0.44
C ILE A 676 -18.65 -5.08 0.61
N ASN A 677 -18.83 -4.75 1.88
CA ASN A 677 -18.39 -5.56 3.00
C ASN A 677 -19.58 -6.32 3.56
N ILE A 678 -19.51 -7.64 3.46
CA ILE A 678 -20.49 -8.59 4.02
C ILE A 678 -19.72 -9.53 4.94
N PRO A 679 -20.12 -9.72 6.22
CA PRO A 679 -19.43 -10.64 7.10
C PRO A 679 -19.34 -12.04 6.51
N ASN A 680 -18.15 -12.64 6.53
CA ASN A 680 -17.90 -13.98 6.02
C ASN A 680 -16.97 -14.72 6.97
N ASP A 681 -17.54 -15.40 7.97
CA ASP A 681 -16.83 -16.16 8.97
C ASP A 681 -16.82 -17.64 8.56
N THR A 682 -15.76 -18.36 8.92
CA THR A 682 -15.61 -19.78 8.62
C THR A 682 -15.25 -20.53 9.89
N CYS A 683 -16.00 -21.57 10.21
CA CYS A 683 -15.61 -22.54 11.22
C CYS A 683 -14.50 -23.44 10.65
N LEU A 684 -13.36 -23.50 11.32
CA LEU A 684 -12.21 -24.28 10.86
C LEU A 684 -12.36 -25.79 11.14
N ASP A 685 -13.31 -26.17 12.01
CA ASP A 685 -13.56 -27.57 12.35
C ASP A 685 -14.60 -28.24 11.43
N CYS A 686 -15.75 -27.58 11.19
CA CYS A 686 -16.80 -28.16 10.37
C CYS A 686 -16.94 -27.54 8.96
N GLY A 687 -16.22 -26.44 8.66
CA GLY A 687 -16.27 -25.77 7.35
C GLY A 687 -17.51 -24.88 7.13
N PHE A 688 -18.40 -24.74 8.14
CA PHE A 688 -19.56 -23.86 8.00
C PHE A 688 -19.14 -22.40 7.79
N THR A 689 -19.78 -21.73 6.83
CA THR A 689 -19.53 -20.30 6.52
C THR A 689 -20.78 -19.47 6.74
N GLY A 690 -20.62 -18.32 7.39
CA GLY A 690 -21.75 -17.45 7.71
C GLY A 690 -21.32 -16.18 8.43
N GLU A 691 -22.27 -15.57 9.13
CA GLU A 691 -21.99 -14.52 10.09
C GLU A 691 -22.25 -15.08 11.49
N PHE A 692 -21.22 -15.17 12.31
CA PHE A 692 -21.32 -15.60 13.70
C PHE A 692 -20.22 -14.94 14.56
N ASN A 693 -20.47 -14.82 15.86
CA ASN A 693 -19.59 -14.06 16.75
C ASN A 693 -18.48 -14.96 17.33
N ASP A 694 -18.77 -15.69 18.40
CA ASP A 694 -17.75 -16.40 19.18
C ASP A 694 -17.77 -17.92 18.98
N HIS A 695 -18.89 -18.48 18.53
CA HIS A 695 -19.05 -19.92 18.33
C HIS A 695 -19.77 -20.23 17.01
N CYS A 696 -19.36 -21.33 16.39
CA CYS A 696 -20.04 -21.87 15.22
C CYS A 696 -21.47 -22.30 15.55
N PRO A 697 -22.50 -21.82 14.84
CA PRO A 697 -23.90 -22.17 15.12
C PRO A 697 -24.23 -23.63 14.77
N VAL A 698 -23.36 -24.33 14.03
CA VAL A 698 -23.57 -25.73 13.60
C VAL A 698 -22.92 -26.72 14.54
N CYS A 699 -21.66 -26.53 14.93
CA CYS A 699 -20.90 -27.48 15.74
C CYS A 699 -20.50 -26.96 17.13
N GLY A 700 -20.78 -25.70 17.45
CA GLY A 700 -20.45 -25.08 18.74
C GLY A 700 -18.97 -24.74 18.93
N SER A 701 -18.12 -25.00 17.94
CA SER A 701 -16.68 -24.73 18.03
C SER A 701 -16.38 -23.24 18.10
N ASP A 702 -15.35 -22.87 18.86
CA ASP A 702 -14.74 -21.54 18.94
C ASP A 702 -13.56 -21.35 17.97
N ASN A 703 -13.16 -22.44 17.28
CA ASN A 703 -12.12 -22.41 16.25
C ASN A 703 -12.66 -21.79 14.96
N ILE A 704 -12.82 -20.47 14.97
CA ILE A 704 -13.44 -19.71 13.89
C ILE A 704 -12.47 -18.70 13.29
N GLN A 705 -12.55 -18.52 11.98
CA GLN A 705 -11.85 -17.50 11.24
C GLN A 705 -12.83 -16.38 10.88
N GLN A 706 -12.60 -15.18 11.40
CA GLN A 706 -13.47 -14.02 11.17
C GLN A 706 -12.85 -13.09 10.14
N LEU A 707 -13.34 -13.20 8.91
CA LEU A 707 -12.86 -12.42 7.79
C LEU A 707 -13.48 -11.03 7.80
N ARG A 708 -12.65 -10.00 7.94
CA ARG A 708 -13.08 -8.59 7.92
C ARG A 708 -12.13 -7.75 7.06
N ARG A 709 -12.71 -6.79 6.34
CA ARG A 709 -11.94 -5.78 5.60
C ARG A 709 -11.93 -4.47 6.39
N VAL A 710 -10.76 -3.90 6.56
CA VAL A 710 -10.58 -2.57 7.14
C VAL A 710 -9.58 -1.80 6.29
N THR A 711 -9.95 -0.62 5.83
CA THR A 711 -9.10 0.32 5.08
C THR A 711 -8.43 -0.23 3.80
N GLY A 712 -8.86 -1.34 3.26
CA GLY A 712 -8.24 -2.01 2.10
C GLY A 712 -7.62 -3.36 2.43
N TYR A 713 -7.34 -3.63 3.71
CA TYR A 713 -6.87 -4.95 4.13
C TYR A 713 -8.01 -5.92 4.39
N LEU A 714 -7.90 -7.09 3.77
CA LEU A 714 -8.69 -8.25 4.10
C LEU A 714 -7.79 -9.23 4.86
N THR A 715 -8.21 -9.69 6.02
CA THR A 715 -7.44 -10.64 6.82
C THR A 715 -8.26 -11.85 7.19
N GLY A 716 -7.56 -12.96 7.41
CA GLY A 716 -8.17 -14.21 7.82
C GLY A 716 -8.73 -14.22 9.24
N ASN A 717 -8.21 -13.41 10.16
CA ASN A 717 -8.75 -13.20 11.48
C ASN A 717 -8.39 -11.81 12.00
N TYR A 718 -9.38 -10.92 12.06
CA TYR A 718 -9.15 -9.54 12.45
C TYR A 718 -8.72 -9.37 13.92
N LYS A 719 -9.16 -10.25 14.82
CA LYS A 719 -8.82 -10.20 16.25
C LYS A 719 -7.33 -10.44 16.52
N THR A 720 -6.66 -11.20 15.65
CA THR A 720 -5.23 -11.51 15.79
C THR A 720 -4.34 -10.71 14.85
N ALA A 721 -4.85 -10.31 13.69
CA ALA A 721 -4.07 -9.65 12.65
C ALA A 721 -4.11 -8.11 12.72
N PHE A 722 -5.17 -7.51 13.30
CA PHE A 722 -5.31 -6.06 13.37
C PHE A 722 -4.84 -5.49 14.71
N ASN A 723 -4.30 -4.26 14.68
CA ASN A 723 -4.03 -3.48 15.89
C ASN A 723 -5.32 -3.08 16.60
N LYS A 724 -5.21 -2.57 17.84
CA LYS A 724 -6.35 -2.21 18.69
C LYS A 724 -7.31 -1.22 18.03
N GLY A 725 -6.79 -0.20 17.33
CA GLY A 725 -7.64 0.78 16.66
C GLY A 725 -8.47 0.18 15.53
N LYS A 726 -7.87 -0.71 14.72
CA LYS A 726 -8.61 -1.42 13.67
C LYS A 726 -9.61 -2.43 14.21
N GLN A 727 -9.29 -3.10 15.31
CA GLN A 727 -10.24 -3.98 15.99
C GLN A 727 -11.44 -3.17 16.47
N GLN A 728 -11.21 -2.03 17.13
CA GLN A 728 -12.26 -1.14 17.59
C GLN A 728 -13.08 -0.57 16.41
N GLU A 729 -12.45 -0.23 15.30
CA GLU A 729 -13.15 0.20 14.07
C GLU A 729 -14.13 -0.87 13.58
N VAL A 730 -13.73 -2.16 13.57
CA VAL A 730 -14.62 -3.28 13.19
C VAL A 730 -15.78 -3.41 14.18
N GLU A 731 -15.52 -3.29 15.47
CA GLU A 731 -16.52 -3.42 16.55
C GLU A 731 -17.53 -2.28 16.54
N MET A 732 -17.10 -1.06 16.20
CA MET A 732 -17.95 0.14 16.16
C MET A 732 -18.75 0.28 14.85
N ARG A 733 -18.53 -0.57 13.85
CA ARG A 733 -19.22 -0.48 12.56
C ARG A 733 -20.71 -0.67 12.70
N VAL A 734 -21.43 0.25 12.13
CA VAL A 734 -22.88 0.14 11.94
C VAL A 734 -23.14 -0.46 10.56
N LYS A 735 -24.00 -1.47 10.52
CA LYS A 735 -24.45 -2.07 9.25
C LYS A 735 -25.49 -1.18 8.58
N HIS A 736 -25.26 -0.86 7.32
CA HIS A 736 -26.19 -0.07 6.52
C HIS A 736 -27.31 -0.98 6.04
N GLY A 737 -28.47 -1.02 6.68
CA GLY A 737 -29.56 -1.89 6.26
C GLY A 737 -30.59 -2.25 7.30
N LYS A 738 -30.46 -1.78 8.53
CA LYS A 738 -31.47 -1.98 9.59
C LYS A 738 -32.65 -0.99 9.54
N GLY A 739 -32.78 -0.21 8.51
CA GLY A 739 -33.88 0.73 8.31
C GLY A 739 -34.26 0.78 6.84
N ASN A 740 -35.32 0.07 6.49
CA ASN A 740 -36.07 0.17 5.23
C ASN A 740 -35.26 0.10 3.92
N ILE A 741 -34.98 -1.12 3.47
CA ILE A 741 -34.84 -1.41 2.04
C ILE A 741 -36.21 -1.88 1.54
#